data_4f80d7769b8df638b4a7743f93d3df13
#
_entry.id   4f80d7769b8df638b4a7743f93d3df13
#
_cell.length_a   1.000
_cell.length_b   1.000
_cell.length_c   1.000
_cell.angle_alpha   90.00
_cell.angle_beta   90.00
_cell.angle_gamma   90.00
#
_symmetry.space_group_name_H-M   'P 1'
#
loop_
_entity.id
_entity.type
_entity.pdbx_description
1 polymer ?
#
loop_
_entity_poly.entity_id
_entity_poly.type
_entity_poly.pdbx_seq_one_letter_code
_entity_poly.pdbx_strand_id
1 'polypeptide(L)'
;MSRLREEILGEESGEDCHVIDLMGFSDEILLHILSYVPSTDLILNVKRACRKLATLCLDKSLTHAVVLHKDYQVSKDKVKQLLKEIGKEILQLNMAGCYWLPSSTIDHVLRCKNLVKLNLSGCHLTSLRLSKMLSVLQNLRSLAIDVNPGFDASQLSSECKATLSRVLELKQTLYTPSYGVVPCCTSLEKLLLYFEILDRSREGFILSGQLMVGESNVPHYQNLRVFYARLAPGYVNQEVVRLYLAVLSDRTPENLHVFLISAPGSFAETGATKNLLDSMARNVCLDALQLPKSWLNGFSLLQHVKFNNPFYFSFSRCTLSGSYLVQKVINGGKDLKSLTSLNLSGCIHCLAPDSFFRKAEDDIDSSILESLVVSCCNLRHLNLSAAHHHSSENLGKHLCQLLARLKHLLSLALPVCSITGGAANADKPPMQSVTNMLPQGFGKKARVGVQTYPRNVEQGHAKPQSSVFWTLLESLLLLESLELVGSNFSSAMPRNEPAIRNSLPACSRAQHVGDTEVAAISQLTYLRNLTLAQLPNILTGSGLIRIGAQCQHLRTLSLANLGMMGKVVYLPAFMDMLKYCKHLRDLRLEQPYFSANAQFFQALSHCSSLQRLCIISRNGTLQSDAVMSFMASCLEVIMCHMFTGESLTACKNLQQSIVRSFQAERPALNVVIFPLLHEDLTEVIRDVPMMHLDEITLFKSRVAEEPPNLWW
;
A
#
# COMPACT_ATOMS: atom_id res chain seq x y z
N MET A 1 28.65 -20.51 -9.63
CA MET A 1 29.95 -20.63 -8.95
C MET A 1 31.11 -20.81 -9.93
N SER A 2 31.00 -21.51 -11.08
CA SER A 2 32.10 -21.64 -12.06
C SER A 2 32.33 -20.39 -12.92
N ARG A 3 31.28 -19.59 -13.24
CA ARG A 3 31.43 -18.37 -14.03
C ARG A 3 31.99 -17.16 -13.27
N LEU A 4 31.88 -17.14 -11.95
CA LEU A 4 32.49 -16.08 -11.08
C LEU A 4 34.00 -16.28 -10.89
N ARG A 5 34.55 -17.43 -11.30
CA ARG A 5 35.98 -17.72 -11.20
C ARG A 5 36.80 -17.24 -12.41
N GLU A 6 36.16 -17.04 -13.56
CA GLU A 6 36.85 -16.63 -14.81
C GLU A 6 36.90 -15.10 -15.00
N GLU A 7 36.02 -14.32 -14.35
CA GLU A 7 36.05 -12.85 -14.44
C GLU A 7 37.00 -12.17 -13.44
N ILE A 8 37.55 -12.92 -12.48
CA ILE A 8 38.45 -12.35 -11.44
C ILE A 8 39.95 -12.55 -11.80
N LEU A 9 40.25 -13.26 -12.88
CA LEU A 9 41.64 -13.59 -13.27
C LEU A 9 42.22 -12.77 -14.44
N GLY A 10 41.67 -11.60 -14.70
CA GLY A 10 42.19 -10.67 -15.70
C GLY A 10 42.56 -9.32 -15.11
N GLU A 11 43.70 -9.23 -14.48
CA GLU A 11 44.69 -8.15 -14.54
C GLU A 11 45.63 -8.25 -13.35
N GLU A 12 46.89 -8.62 -13.63
CA GLU A 12 48.01 -8.63 -12.69
C GLU A 12 48.35 -7.20 -12.29
N SER A 13 48.05 -6.82 -11.04
CA SER A 13 48.83 -5.88 -10.28
C SER A 13 48.95 -6.44 -8.85
N GLY A 14 50.22 -6.74 -8.46
CA GLY A 14 50.53 -7.42 -7.23
C GLY A 14 50.24 -6.61 -5.99
N GLU A 15 49.02 -6.74 -5.48
CA GLU A 15 48.67 -6.54 -4.10
C GLU A 15 48.09 -7.89 -3.61
N ASP A 16 48.67 -8.44 -2.56
CA ASP A 16 48.16 -9.63 -1.88
C ASP A 16 46.73 -9.38 -1.44
N CYS A 17 45.74 -9.66 -2.33
CA CYS A 17 44.36 -9.77 -1.93
C CYS A 17 44.26 -10.97 -0.99
N HIS A 18 44.31 -10.74 0.30
CA HIS A 18 43.92 -11.71 1.32
C HIS A 18 42.49 -12.14 1.00
N VAL A 19 42.35 -13.26 0.31
CA VAL A 19 41.04 -13.91 0.13
C VAL A 19 40.56 -14.29 1.53
N ILE A 20 39.64 -13.50 2.06
CA ILE A 20 39.03 -13.79 3.37
C ILE A 20 38.20 -15.05 3.20
N ASP A 21 38.65 -16.16 3.77
CA ASP A 21 37.88 -17.40 3.78
C ASP A 21 36.63 -17.18 4.65
N LEU A 22 35.45 -17.32 4.02
CA LEU A 22 34.17 -17.22 4.72
C LEU A 22 34.11 -18.13 5.96
N MET A 23 34.75 -19.30 5.88
CA MET A 23 34.75 -20.27 7.00
C MET A 23 35.67 -19.89 8.14
N GLY A 24 36.54 -18.91 7.95
CA GLY A 24 37.42 -18.33 9.00
C GLY A 24 36.66 -17.40 9.97
N PHE A 25 35.45 -16.97 9.66
CA PHE A 25 34.67 -16.17 10.59
C PHE A 25 34.15 -16.99 11.78
N SER A 26 33.91 -16.30 12.91
CA SER A 26 33.30 -16.91 14.08
C SER A 26 31.87 -17.40 13.77
N ASP A 27 31.37 -18.33 14.56
CA ASP A 27 30.06 -18.92 14.34
C ASP A 27 28.95 -17.85 14.48
N GLU A 28 29.10 -16.84 15.35
CA GLU A 28 28.15 -15.75 15.53
C GLU A 28 28.03 -14.89 14.26
N ILE A 29 29.18 -14.56 13.64
CA ILE A 29 29.19 -13.80 12.37
C ILE A 29 28.56 -14.64 11.26
N LEU A 30 28.89 -15.92 11.18
CA LEU A 30 28.29 -16.82 10.20
C LEU A 30 26.79 -16.96 10.40
N LEU A 31 26.30 -17.12 11.63
CA LEU A 31 24.87 -17.15 11.95
C LEU A 31 24.18 -15.85 11.54
N HIS A 32 24.83 -14.70 11.77
CA HIS A 32 24.29 -13.41 11.34
C HIS A 32 24.19 -13.33 9.82
N ILE A 33 25.22 -13.73 9.08
CA ILE A 33 25.19 -13.83 7.60
C ILE A 33 24.08 -14.77 7.14
N LEU A 34 23.98 -15.96 7.74
CA LEU A 34 23.00 -16.97 7.39
C LEU A 34 21.56 -16.53 7.68
N SER A 35 21.34 -15.62 8.62
CA SER A 35 20.01 -15.07 8.92
C SER A 35 19.38 -14.28 7.77
N TYR A 36 20.18 -13.83 6.79
CA TYR A 36 19.71 -13.18 5.56
C TYR A 36 19.37 -14.15 4.44
N VAL A 37 19.69 -15.43 4.61
CA VAL A 37 19.40 -16.46 3.60
C VAL A 37 17.99 -17.01 3.82
N PRO A 38 17.15 -17.14 2.77
CA PRO A 38 15.82 -17.75 2.90
C PRO A 38 15.89 -19.15 3.54
N SER A 39 14.95 -19.45 4.42
CA SER A 39 14.94 -20.74 5.17
C SER A 39 14.96 -21.97 4.27
N THR A 40 14.34 -21.88 3.09
CA THR A 40 14.38 -22.96 2.09
C THR A 40 15.78 -23.19 1.54
N ASP A 41 16.48 -22.11 1.17
CA ASP A 41 17.84 -22.22 0.65
C ASP A 41 18.83 -22.61 1.75
N LEU A 42 18.63 -22.09 2.95
CA LEU A 42 19.43 -22.42 4.11
C LEU A 42 19.45 -23.93 4.36
N ILE A 43 18.28 -24.55 4.44
CA ILE A 43 18.13 -25.98 4.80
C ILE A 43 18.37 -26.91 3.60
N LEU A 44 17.90 -26.52 2.40
CA LEU A 44 17.96 -27.42 1.25
C LEU A 44 19.25 -27.31 0.45
N ASN A 45 19.95 -26.18 0.49
CA ASN A 45 21.14 -25.90 -0.29
C ASN A 45 22.39 -25.64 0.57
N VAL A 46 22.38 -24.60 1.41
CA VAL A 46 23.54 -24.16 2.20
C VAL A 46 24.00 -25.23 3.19
N LYS A 47 23.07 -25.88 3.87
CA LYS A 47 23.34 -26.99 4.79
C LYS A 47 24.18 -28.13 4.16
N ARG A 48 24.10 -28.29 2.83
CA ARG A 48 24.82 -29.35 2.09
C ARG A 48 26.23 -28.96 1.64
N ALA A 49 26.60 -27.71 1.80
CA ALA A 49 27.86 -27.18 1.28
C ALA A 49 29.09 -27.70 2.05
N CYS A 50 29.03 -27.69 3.40
CA CYS A 50 30.09 -28.23 4.25
C CYS A 50 29.59 -28.59 5.66
N ARG A 51 30.41 -29.34 6.44
CA ARG A 51 30.02 -29.78 7.79
C ARG A 51 29.76 -28.63 8.76
N LYS A 52 30.56 -27.56 8.74
CA LYS A 52 30.38 -26.38 9.60
C LYS A 52 29.05 -25.72 9.32
N LEU A 53 28.72 -25.45 8.05
CA LEU A 53 27.44 -24.88 7.65
C LEU A 53 26.28 -25.84 7.96
N ALA A 54 26.47 -27.15 7.83
CA ALA A 54 25.42 -28.12 8.18
C ALA A 54 25.00 -28.04 9.66
N THR A 55 25.95 -27.76 10.56
CA THR A 55 25.67 -27.57 11.98
C THR A 55 25.01 -26.22 12.24
N LEU A 56 25.57 -25.13 11.68
CA LEU A 56 25.06 -23.78 11.86
C LEU A 56 23.65 -23.58 11.30
N CYS A 57 23.35 -24.18 10.13
CA CYS A 57 22.00 -24.11 9.54
C CYS A 57 20.91 -24.76 10.40
N LEU A 58 21.25 -25.60 11.35
CA LEU A 58 20.31 -26.20 12.29
C LEU A 58 20.24 -25.45 13.64
N ASP A 59 20.95 -24.34 13.77
CA ASP A 59 20.88 -23.52 14.95
C ASP A 59 19.44 -23.02 15.18
N LYS A 60 19.05 -22.93 16.45
CA LYS A 60 17.70 -22.51 16.84
C LYS A 60 17.37 -21.10 16.39
N SER A 61 18.36 -20.20 16.34
CA SER A 61 18.16 -18.83 15.86
C SER A 61 17.70 -18.77 14.41
N LEU A 62 18.05 -19.77 13.57
CA LEU A 62 17.70 -19.85 12.15
C LEU A 62 16.48 -20.76 11.89
N THR A 63 16.22 -21.76 12.75
CA THR A 63 15.21 -22.80 12.51
C THR A 63 13.89 -22.56 13.24
N HIS A 64 13.88 -21.80 14.34
CA HIS A 64 12.66 -21.54 15.10
C HIS A 64 11.63 -20.68 14.37
N ALA A 65 12.06 -19.78 13.49
CA ALA A 65 11.18 -18.91 12.71
C ALA A 65 11.40 -19.14 11.21
N VAL A 66 10.40 -19.69 10.54
CA VAL A 66 10.43 -19.94 9.09
C VAL A 66 9.45 -19.01 8.39
N VAL A 67 9.94 -18.26 7.41
CA VAL A 67 9.17 -17.32 6.62
C VAL A 67 9.21 -17.73 5.16
N LEU A 68 8.07 -18.14 4.62
CA LEU A 68 7.87 -18.47 3.21
C LEU A 68 7.11 -17.36 2.47
N HIS A 69 6.69 -16.33 3.19
CA HIS A 69 6.00 -15.17 2.65
C HIS A 69 6.86 -14.49 1.59
N LYS A 70 6.31 -14.32 0.38
CA LYS A 70 7.02 -13.74 -0.78
C LYS A 70 8.17 -14.57 -1.38
N ASP A 71 8.36 -15.81 -0.96
CA ASP A 71 9.27 -16.74 -1.64
C ASP A 71 8.51 -17.47 -2.76
N TYR A 72 8.26 -16.77 -3.87
CA TYR A 72 7.43 -17.23 -4.98
C TYR A 72 8.03 -18.39 -5.77
N GLN A 73 9.28 -18.75 -5.53
CA GLN A 73 9.96 -19.90 -6.15
C GLN A 73 9.85 -21.18 -5.31
N VAL A 74 9.23 -21.06 -4.14
CA VAL A 74 9.01 -22.23 -3.28
C VAL A 74 7.99 -23.16 -3.91
N SER A 75 8.42 -24.39 -4.20
CA SER A 75 7.54 -25.46 -4.67
C SER A 75 6.97 -26.29 -3.50
N LYS A 76 5.88 -27.00 -3.79
CA LYS A 76 5.29 -27.98 -2.86
C LYS A 76 6.33 -28.95 -2.26
N ASP A 77 7.23 -29.47 -3.11
CA ASP A 77 8.21 -30.47 -2.68
C ASP A 77 9.30 -29.87 -1.79
N LYS A 78 9.74 -28.63 -2.09
CA LYS A 78 10.65 -27.88 -1.21
C LYS A 78 10.03 -27.66 0.17
N VAL A 79 8.77 -27.21 0.26
CA VAL A 79 8.07 -27.02 1.55
C VAL A 79 7.95 -28.37 2.29
N LYS A 80 7.54 -29.42 1.61
CA LYS A 80 7.42 -30.76 2.20
C LYS A 80 8.76 -31.23 2.77
N GLN A 81 9.86 -31.03 2.05
CA GLN A 81 11.19 -31.42 2.48
C GLN A 81 11.66 -30.58 3.66
N LEU A 82 11.50 -29.26 3.60
CA LEU A 82 11.82 -28.33 4.70
C LEU A 82 11.11 -28.75 5.99
N LEU A 83 9.77 -28.89 5.95
CA LEU A 83 8.99 -29.25 7.12
C LEU A 83 9.23 -30.70 7.61
N LYS A 84 9.77 -31.57 6.75
CA LYS A 84 10.23 -32.90 7.15
C LYS A 84 11.53 -32.82 7.96
N GLU A 85 12.44 -31.94 7.57
CA GLU A 85 13.77 -31.82 8.18
C GLU A 85 13.74 -31.09 9.54
N ILE A 86 13.09 -29.93 9.56
CA ILE A 86 13.13 -29.03 10.75
C ILE A 86 11.76 -28.82 11.43
N GLY A 87 10.69 -29.48 10.99
CA GLY A 87 9.33 -29.19 11.46
C GLY A 87 9.15 -29.29 12.98
N LYS A 88 9.94 -30.13 13.68
CA LYS A 88 9.88 -30.25 15.14
C LYS A 88 10.48 -29.06 15.88
N GLU A 89 11.39 -28.34 15.23
CA GLU A 89 12.11 -27.18 15.82
C GLU A 89 11.35 -25.88 15.58
N ILE A 90 10.44 -25.85 14.61
CA ILE A 90 9.72 -24.64 14.21
C ILE A 90 8.73 -24.23 15.31
N LEU A 91 8.89 -22.99 15.79
CA LEU A 91 7.96 -22.33 16.71
C LEU A 91 7.08 -21.30 15.99
N GLN A 92 7.59 -20.71 14.92
CA GLN A 92 6.89 -19.68 14.15
C GLN A 92 6.96 -20.04 12.65
N LEU A 93 5.80 -20.10 11.99
CA LEU A 93 5.70 -20.40 10.57
C LEU A 93 4.82 -19.36 9.87
N ASN A 94 5.42 -18.63 8.94
CA ASN A 94 4.71 -17.66 8.12
C ASN A 94 4.65 -18.11 6.66
N MET A 95 3.46 -18.53 6.23
CA MET A 95 3.13 -18.92 4.85
C MET A 95 2.14 -17.93 4.22
N ALA A 96 2.03 -16.71 4.75
CA ALA A 96 1.07 -15.73 4.25
C ALA A 96 1.22 -15.49 2.75
N GLY A 97 0.10 -15.49 2.04
CA GLY A 97 0.08 -15.21 0.61
C GLY A 97 0.66 -16.31 -0.29
N CYS A 98 0.92 -17.52 0.23
CA CYS A 98 1.39 -18.66 -0.58
C CYS A 98 0.22 -19.34 -1.32
N TYR A 99 -0.57 -18.54 -2.08
CA TYR A 99 -1.78 -19.00 -2.80
C TYR A 99 -1.49 -20.05 -3.89
N TRP A 100 -0.26 -20.11 -4.41
CA TRP A 100 0.15 -21.06 -5.44
C TRP A 100 0.42 -22.47 -4.91
N LEU A 101 0.59 -22.60 -3.60
CA LEU A 101 0.83 -23.89 -3.00
C LEU A 101 -0.50 -24.67 -2.92
N PRO A 102 -0.52 -25.93 -3.38
CA PRO A 102 -1.71 -26.76 -3.22
C PRO A 102 -2.10 -26.91 -1.77
N SER A 103 -3.38 -26.91 -1.49
CA SER A 103 -3.90 -27.06 -0.10
C SER A 103 -3.40 -28.33 0.61
N SER A 104 -3.00 -29.39 -0.14
CA SER A 104 -2.34 -30.58 0.41
C SER A 104 -0.96 -30.30 1.01
N THR A 105 -0.30 -29.20 0.61
CA THR A 105 0.99 -28.79 1.20
C THR A 105 0.81 -28.36 2.65
N ILE A 106 -0.35 -27.77 2.98
CA ILE A 106 -0.69 -27.34 4.34
C ILE A 106 -0.77 -28.52 5.31
N ASP A 107 -1.11 -29.71 4.83
CA ASP A 107 -1.13 -30.91 5.68
C ASP A 107 0.24 -31.25 6.29
N HIS A 108 1.34 -30.78 5.68
CA HIS A 108 2.68 -30.97 6.23
C HIS A 108 2.97 -30.09 7.44
N VAL A 109 2.24 -28.99 7.64
CA VAL A 109 2.31 -28.13 8.84
C VAL A 109 2.00 -28.92 10.13
N LEU A 110 1.22 -29.99 10.02
CA LEU A 110 0.92 -30.88 11.16
C LEU A 110 2.16 -31.55 11.79
N ARG A 111 3.31 -31.50 11.11
CA ARG A 111 4.59 -31.99 11.66
C ARG A 111 5.18 -31.03 12.67
N CYS A 112 4.79 -29.75 12.62
CA CYS A 112 5.30 -28.69 13.50
C CYS A 112 4.52 -28.65 14.81
N LYS A 113 4.60 -29.71 15.62
CA LYS A 113 3.79 -29.85 16.84
C LYS A 113 4.09 -28.80 17.92
N ASN A 114 5.27 -28.18 17.87
CA ASN A 114 5.71 -27.16 18.81
C ASN A 114 5.33 -25.74 18.39
N LEU A 115 4.55 -25.61 17.32
CA LEU A 115 4.20 -24.33 16.72
C LEU A 115 3.41 -23.46 17.70
N VAL A 116 3.91 -22.23 17.90
CA VAL A 116 3.31 -21.20 18.73
C VAL A 116 2.65 -20.13 17.88
N LYS A 117 3.27 -19.79 16.73
CA LYS A 117 2.76 -18.78 15.81
C LYS A 117 2.59 -19.35 14.41
N LEU A 118 1.41 -19.21 13.83
CA LEU A 118 1.07 -19.69 12.49
C LEU A 118 0.34 -18.63 11.68
N ASN A 119 0.87 -18.32 10.50
CA ASN A 119 0.22 -17.43 9.54
C ASN A 119 -0.04 -18.16 8.22
N LEU A 120 -1.30 -18.37 7.91
CA LEU A 120 -1.82 -18.98 6.69
C LEU A 120 -2.76 -18.03 5.92
N SER A 121 -2.73 -16.72 6.20
CA SER A 121 -3.54 -15.75 5.47
C SER A 121 -3.20 -15.80 3.97
N GLY A 122 -4.19 -15.81 3.08
CA GLY A 122 -3.99 -15.95 1.65
C GLY A 122 -3.66 -17.37 1.17
N CYS A 123 -3.76 -18.38 2.07
CA CYS A 123 -3.64 -19.78 1.70
C CYS A 123 -5.04 -20.41 1.60
N HIS A 124 -5.27 -21.22 0.57
CA HIS A 124 -6.57 -21.89 0.40
C HIS A 124 -6.80 -22.99 1.45
N LEU A 125 -7.23 -22.59 2.65
CA LEU A 125 -7.47 -23.48 3.78
C LEU A 125 -8.94 -23.92 3.82
N THR A 126 -9.20 -25.23 3.76
CA THR A 126 -10.57 -25.75 3.94
C THR A 126 -10.92 -25.92 5.43
N SER A 127 -12.21 -25.86 5.77
CA SER A 127 -12.70 -26.03 7.15
C SER A 127 -12.23 -27.35 7.78
N LEU A 128 -12.20 -28.44 6.99
CA LEU A 128 -11.73 -29.75 7.44
C LEU A 128 -10.23 -29.72 7.81
N ARG A 129 -9.39 -29.05 6.99
CA ARG A 129 -7.96 -28.92 7.28
C ARG A 129 -7.72 -28.04 8.49
N LEU A 130 -8.46 -26.93 8.62
CA LEU A 130 -8.40 -26.08 9.79
C LEU A 130 -8.70 -26.89 11.07
N SER A 131 -9.79 -27.65 11.08
CA SER A 131 -10.16 -28.51 12.23
C SER A 131 -9.06 -29.51 12.57
N LYS A 132 -8.50 -30.21 11.57
CA LYS A 132 -7.39 -31.14 11.77
C LYS A 132 -6.13 -30.46 12.31
N MET A 133 -5.83 -29.24 11.88
CA MET A 133 -4.68 -28.48 12.39
C MET A 133 -4.90 -28.06 13.84
N LEU A 134 -6.06 -27.53 14.16
CA LEU A 134 -6.39 -27.09 15.52
C LEU A 134 -6.40 -28.24 16.52
N SER A 135 -6.76 -29.49 16.12
CA SER A 135 -6.69 -30.67 17.00
C SER A 135 -5.26 -31.12 17.28
N VAL A 136 -4.31 -30.86 16.36
CA VAL A 136 -2.90 -31.30 16.48
C VAL A 136 -1.99 -30.23 17.08
N LEU A 137 -2.17 -28.97 16.70
CA LEU A 137 -1.30 -27.84 17.05
C LEU A 137 -1.75 -27.15 18.34
N GLN A 138 -1.67 -27.87 19.45
CA GLN A 138 -2.23 -27.44 20.74
C GLN A 138 -1.47 -26.29 21.43
N ASN A 139 -0.26 -25.98 20.96
CA ASN A 139 0.59 -24.91 21.53
C ASN A 139 0.36 -23.54 20.89
N LEU A 140 -0.57 -23.42 19.94
CA LEU A 140 -0.84 -22.17 19.24
C LEU A 140 -1.25 -21.05 20.20
N ARG A 141 -0.61 -19.88 20.01
CA ARG A 141 -0.90 -18.61 20.69
C ARG A 141 -1.20 -17.50 19.72
N SER A 142 -0.68 -17.57 18.49
CA SER A 142 -0.90 -16.59 17.44
C SER A 142 -1.33 -17.31 16.16
N LEU A 143 -2.48 -16.93 15.61
CA LEU A 143 -3.09 -17.58 14.45
C LEU A 143 -3.59 -16.55 13.44
N ALA A 144 -3.13 -16.66 12.19
CA ALA A 144 -3.66 -15.88 11.09
C ALA A 144 -4.21 -16.80 9.99
N ILE A 145 -5.47 -16.63 9.62
CA ILE A 145 -6.19 -17.50 8.68
C ILE A 145 -7.20 -16.71 7.84
N ASP A 146 -7.54 -17.27 6.69
CA ASP A 146 -8.73 -16.89 5.94
C ASP A 146 -9.87 -17.88 6.25
N VAL A 147 -11.05 -17.34 6.48
CA VAL A 147 -12.24 -18.13 6.81
C VAL A 147 -13.11 -18.28 5.56
N ASN A 148 -13.28 -19.50 5.10
CA ASN A 148 -14.09 -19.78 3.92
C ASN A 148 -15.57 -19.49 4.15
N PRO A 149 -16.30 -19.12 3.09
CA PRO A 149 -17.76 -19.04 3.15
C PRO A 149 -18.39 -20.34 3.65
N GLY A 150 -19.38 -20.20 4.53
CA GLY A 150 -20.07 -21.36 5.12
C GLY A 150 -19.35 -22.03 6.31
N PHE A 151 -18.25 -21.46 6.77
CA PHE A 151 -17.60 -21.94 7.99
C PHE A 151 -18.48 -21.66 9.21
N ASP A 152 -18.69 -22.70 10.02
CA ASP A 152 -19.45 -22.63 11.27
C ASP A 152 -18.58 -23.13 12.44
N ALA A 153 -18.22 -22.22 13.34
CA ALA A 153 -17.41 -22.52 14.52
C ALA A 153 -18.12 -23.47 15.52
N SER A 154 -19.45 -23.58 15.46
CA SER A 154 -20.21 -24.48 16.33
C SER A 154 -19.86 -25.94 16.07
N GLN A 155 -19.52 -26.27 14.81
CA GLN A 155 -19.18 -27.65 14.37
C GLN A 155 -17.75 -28.07 14.74
N LEU A 156 -16.95 -27.20 15.31
CA LEU A 156 -15.60 -27.55 15.77
C LEU A 156 -15.66 -28.48 16.97
N SER A 157 -14.77 -29.47 17.00
CA SER A 157 -14.62 -30.40 18.15
C SER A 157 -14.20 -29.62 19.41
N SER A 158 -14.42 -30.25 20.56
CA SER A 158 -13.99 -29.70 21.85
C SER A 158 -12.47 -29.43 21.91
N GLU A 159 -11.68 -30.30 21.29
CA GLU A 159 -10.22 -30.14 21.20
C GLU A 159 -9.83 -28.89 20.39
N CYS A 160 -10.48 -28.66 19.24
CA CYS A 160 -10.28 -27.48 18.43
C CYS A 160 -10.65 -26.20 19.20
N LYS A 161 -11.81 -26.22 19.90
CA LYS A 161 -12.25 -25.10 20.74
C LYS A 161 -11.29 -24.85 21.90
N ALA A 162 -10.75 -25.91 22.53
CA ALA A 162 -9.73 -25.78 23.57
C ALA A 162 -8.39 -25.21 23.05
N THR A 163 -8.01 -25.46 21.80
CA THR A 163 -6.85 -24.84 21.19
C THR A 163 -7.13 -23.36 20.94
N LEU A 164 -8.27 -23.02 20.34
CA LEU A 164 -8.66 -21.63 20.03
C LEU A 164 -8.81 -20.78 21.30
N SER A 165 -9.32 -21.34 22.41
CA SER A 165 -9.46 -20.61 23.69
C SER A 165 -8.11 -20.12 24.26
N ARG A 166 -6.99 -20.72 23.85
CA ARG A 166 -5.63 -20.37 24.27
C ARG A 166 -4.94 -19.37 23.32
N VAL A 167 -5.57 -19.06 22.19
CA VAL A 167 -5.03 -18.09 21.23
C VAL A 167 -5.11 -16.68 21.82
N LEU A 168 -3.99 -15.99 21.82
CA LEU A 168 -3.84 -14.61 22.30
C LEU A 168 -3.91 -13.60 21.16
N GLU A 169 -3.42 -13.96 19.97
CA GLU A 169 -3.37 -13.11 18.80
C GLU A 169 -4.12 -13.79 17.64
N LEU A 170 -5.17 -13.16 17.17
CA LEU A 170 -5.95 -13.65 16.02
C LEU A 170 -6.01 -12.60 14.91
N LYS A 171 -5.59 -13.01 13.71
CA LYS A 171 -5.85 -12.30 12.46
C LYS A 171 -6.72 -13.17 11.58
N GLN A 172 -7.90 -12.69 11.20
CA GLN A 172 -8.75 -13.45 10.26
C GLN A 172 -9.27 -12.59 9.14
N THR A 173 -9.28 -13.16 7.94
CA THR A 173 -9.94 -12.61 6.76
C THR A 173 -11.28 -13.29 6.58
N LEU A 174 -12.33 -12.51 6.45
CA LEU A 174 -13.72 -12.94 6.33
C LEU A 174 -14.28 -12.49 4.99
N TYR A 175 -14.73 -13.43 4.18
CA TYR A 175 -15.35 -13.17 2.87
C TYR A 175 -16.88 -13.19 2.93
N THR A 176 -17.44 -13.57 4.05
CA THR A 176 -18.88 -13.58 4.31
C THR A 176 -19.16 -12.97 5.67
N PRO A 177 -20.38 -12.46 5.90
CA PRO A 177 -20.77 -11.96 7.20
C PRO A 177 -20.84 -13.13 8.20
N SER A 178 -19.75 -13.34 8.92
CA SER A 178 -19.62 -14.36 9.95
C SER A 178 -18.64 -13.90 11.04
N TYR A 179 -18.65 -14.57 12.17
CA TYR A 179 -17.66 -14.34 13.23
C TYR A 179 -16.39 -15.20 13.07
N GLY A 180 -16.39 -16.13 12.10
CA GLY A 180 -15.29 -17.05 11.92
C GLY A 180 -14.98 -17.86 13.17
N VAL A 181 -13.71 -17.88 13.61
CA VAL A 181 -13.27 -18.61 14.80
C VAL A 181 -13.32 -17.78 16.09
N VAL A 182 -13.61 -16.49 16.01
CA VAL A 182 -13.59 -15.55 17.15
C VAL A 182 -14.42 -16.00 18.35
N PRO A 183 -15.63 -16.57 18.17
CA PRO A 183 -16.43 -17.04 19.31
C PRO A 183 -15.74 -18.09 20.19
N CYS A 184 -14.77 -18.81 19.66
CA CYS A 184 -14.01 -19.82 20.39
C CYS A 184 -12.74 -19.25 21.07
N CYS A 185 -12.36 -17.98 20.77
CA CYS A 185 -11.13 -17.37 21.25
C CYS A 185 -11.42 -16.47 22.47
N THR A 186 -11.35 -17.02 23.68
CA THR A 186 -11.72 -16.30 24.90
C THR A 186 -10.59 -15.49 25.55
N SER A 187 -9.34 -15.73 25.17
CA SER A 187 -8.13 -15.15 25.79
C SER A 187 -7.46 -14.09 24.92
N LEU A 188 -8.15 -13.50 23.95
CA LEU A 188 -7.56 -12.60 22.98
C LEU A 188 -6.95 -11.33 23.61
N GLU A 189 -5.72 -11.04 23.23
CA GLU A 189 -5.02 -9.78 23.45
C GLU A 189 -4.98 -8.93 22.17
N LYS A 190 -4.92 -9.59 20.99
CA LYS A 190 -4.95 -8.92 19.69
C LYS A 190 -5.99 -9.54 18.78
N LEU A 191 -6.86 -8.70 18.21
CA LEU A 191 -7.88 -9.09 17.26
C LEU A 191 -7.80 -8.22 16.01
N LEU A 192 -7.43 -8.82 14.88
CA LEU A 192 -7.35 -8.18 13.58
C LEU A 192 -8.35 -8.82 12.62
N LEU A 193 -9.33 -8.05 12.18
CA LEU A 193 -10.42 -8.47 11.33
C LEU A 193 -10.32 -7.81 9.96
N TYR A 194 -10.25 -8.62 8.91
CA TYR A 194 -10.28 -8.17 7.53
C TYR A 194 -11.56 -8.67 6.88
N PHE A 195 -12.43 -7.75 6.49
CA PHE A 195 -13.67 -8.05 5.77
C PHE A 195 -13.43 -7.78 4.29
N GLU A 196 -13.25 -8.84 3.53
CA GLU A 196 -12.91 -8.81 2.12
C GLU A 196 -14.07 -9.30 1.26
N ILE A 197 -14.01 -9.01 -0.05
CA ILE A 197 -15.02 -9.42 -1.00
C ILE A 197 -14.49 -10.60 -1.80
N LEU A 198 -15.27 -11.69 -1.86
CA LEU A 198 -15.00 -12.79 -2.75
C LEU A 198 -15.61 -12.46 -4.13
N ASP A 199 -14.80 -12.53 -5.17
CA ASP A 199 -15.28 -12.30 -6.53
C ASP A 199 -16.16 -13.49 -7.02
N ARG A 200 -17.44 -13.37 -6.75
CA ARG A 200 -18.49 -14.25 -7.31
C ARG A 200 -19.41 -13.50 -8.26
N SER A 201 -18.90 -12.52 -8.95
CA SER A 201 -19.66 -11.54 -9.72
C SER A 201 -20.52 -12.10 -10.87
N ARG A 202 -20.50 -13.40 -11.16
CA ARG A 202 -21.24 -13.97 -12.30
C ARG A 202 -22.40 -14.90 -11.94
N GLU A 203 -22.54 -15.26 -10.69
CA GLU A 203 -23.67 -16.09 -10.26
C GLU A 203 -24.42 -15.33 -9.17
N GLY A 204 -25.46 -14.59 -9.51
CA GLY A 204 -26.48 -13.95 -8.70
C GLY A 204 -26.66 -14.36 -7.23
N PHE A 205 -25.61 -14.58 -6.51
CA PHE A 205 -25.61 -14.76 -5.07
C PHE A 205 -25.80 -13.39 -4.40
N ILE A 206 -27.04 -12.91 -4.46
CA ILE A 206 -27.54 -12.12 -3.36
C ILE A 206 -27.39 -13.04 -2.15
N LEU A 207 -26.38 -12.77 -1.32
CA LEU A 207 -26.28 -13.35 0.00
C LEU A 207 -27.45 -12.84 0.84
N SER A 208 -28.64 -13.34 0.58
CA SER A 208 -29.79 -13.31 1.48
C SER A 208 -29.59 -14.29 2.62
N GLY A 209 -28.36 -14.45 3.07
CA GLY A 209 -28.07 -15.04 4.34
C GLY A 209 -28.44 -14.00 5.40
N GLN A 210 -29.67 -14.04 5.90
CA GLN A 210 -29.93 -13.48 7.21
C GLN A 210 -28.79 -13.96 8.12
N LEU A 211 -28.04 -12.98 8.65
CA LEU A 211 -27.18 -13.27 9.78
C LEU A 211 -28.06 -13.95 10.84
N MET A 212 -27.95 -15.27 10.96
CA MET A 212 -28.47 -16.01 12.11
C MET A 212 -27.53 -15.69 13.27
N VAL A 213 -27.50 -14.42 13.65
CA VAL A 213 -26.74 -13.94 14.80
C VAL A 213 -27.65 -14.13 16.00
N GLY A 214 -27.54 -15.27 16.62
CA GLY A 214 -27.99 -15.38 18.01
C GLY A 214 -27.19 -14.36 18.83
N GLU A 215 -27.87 -13.49 19.54
CA GLU A 215 -27.36 -12.32 20.24
C GLU A 215 -26.23 -12.55 21.28
N SER A 216 -25.76 -13.76 21.50
CA SER A 216 -24.94 -14.07 22.68
C SER A 216 -23.59 -14.75 22.47
N ASN A 217 -23.08 -14.86 21.23
CA ASN A 217 -21.93 -15.73 20.96
C ASN A 217 -20.55 -15.04 20.83
N VAL A 218 -20.46 -13.72 21.00
CA VAL A 218 -19.16 -13.03 21.01
C VAL A 218 -18.67 -12.91 22.45
N PRO A 219 -17.49 -13.48 22.79
CA PRO A 219 -16.95 -13.42 24.14
C PRO A 219 -16.63 -11.98 24.56
N HIS A 220 -16.70 -11.70 25.84
CA HIS A 220 -16.17 -10.46 26.39
C HIS A 220 -14.65 -10.52 26.44
N TYR A 221 -13.99 -9.57 25.75
CA TYR A 221 -12.53 -9.53 25.62
C TYR A 221 -11.89 -8.69 26.73
N GLN A 222 -11.78 -9.20 27.93
CA GLN A 222 -11.22 -8.43 29.06
C GLN A 222 -9.74 -8.09 28.89
N ASN A 223 -8.99 -8.93 28.18
CA ASN A 223 -7.54 -8.77 27.99
C ASN A 223 -7.16 -8.11 26.67
N LEU A 224 -8.14 -7.64 25.88
CA LEU A 224 -7.87 -7.11 24.56
C LEU A 224 -7.07 -5.80 24.64
N ARG A 225 -5.95 -5.79 23.94
CA ARG A 225 -5.02 -4.64 23.83
C ARG A 225 -5.07 -3.99 22.46
N VAL A 226 -5.30 -4.80 21.43
CA VAL A 226 -5.32 -4.34 20.04
C VAL A 226 -6.59 -4.80 19.37
N PHE A 227 -7.36 -3.84 18.87
CA PHE A 227 -8.50 -4.08 17.99
C PHE A 227 -8.27 -3.38 16.65
N TYR A 228 -8.30 -4.14 15.57
CA TYR A 228 -8.24 -3.63 14.21
C TYR A 228 -9.34 -4.26 13.36
N ALA A 229 -10.11 -3.44 12.66
CA ALA A 229 -11.09 -3.88 11.68
C ALA A 229 -10.91 -3.12 10.37
N ARG A 230 -10.73 -3.85 9.27
CA ARG A 230 -10.67 -3.30 7.91
C ARG A 230 -11.82 -3.84 7.08
N LEU A 231 -12.58 -2.94 6.49
CA LEU A 231 -13.64 -3.27 5.54
C LEU A 231 -13.15 -2.91 4.14
N ALA A 232 -13.17 -3.89 3.23
CA ALA A 232 -12.83 -3.65 1.83
C ALA A 232 -13.77 -2.64 1.19
N PRO A 233 -13.32 -1.86 0.20
CA PRO A 233 -14.20 -1.00 -0.58
C PRO A 233 -15.33 -1.83 -1.20
N GLY A 234 -16.58 -1.37 -1.03
CA GLY A 234 -17.74 -2.11 -1.52
C GLY A 234 -18.28 -3.22 -0.61
N TYR A 235 -17.66 -3.47 0.55
CA TYR A 235 -18.21 -4.43 1.54
C TYR A 235 -19.56 -3.91 2.07
N VAL A 236 -20.62 -4.63 1.76
CA VAL A 236 -22.00 -4.16 1.98
C VAL A 236 -22.51 -4.49 3.38
N ASN A 237 -22.12 -5.66 3.93
CA ASN A 237 -22.65 -6.11 5.21
C ASN A 237 -21.81 -5.63 6.39
N GLN A 238 -22.14 -4.45 6.90
CA GLN A 238 -21.44 -3.80 8.00
C GLN A 238 -21.92 -4.25 9.40
N GLU A 239 -23.02 -5.01 9.47
CA GLU A 239 -23.65 -5.39 10.75
C GLU A 239 -22.74 -6.26 11.63
N VAL A 240 -21.93 -7.13 11.01
CA VAL A 240 -20.97 -7.95 11.78
C VAL A 240 -20.00 -7.10 12.57
N VAL A 241 -19.45 -6.04 11.93
CA VAL A 241 -18.52 -5.11 12.59
C VAL A 241 -19.24 -4.36 13.72
N ARG A 242 -20.48 -3.93 13.48
CA ARG A 242 -21.30 -3.24 14.49
C ARG A 242 -21.53 -4.10 15.72
N LEU A 243 -21.72 -5.40 15.54
CA LEU A 243 -21.88 -6.34 16.67
C LEU A 243 -20.60 -6.48 17.49
N TYR A 244 -19.42 -6.56 16.86
CA TYR A 244 -18.15 -6.48 17.60
C TYR A 244 -18.03 -5.19 18.40
N LEU A 245 -18.40 -4.06 17.81
CA LEU A 245 -18.37 -2.76 18.48
C LEU A 245 -19.37 -2.66 19.61
N ALA A 246 -20.54 -3.26 19.48
CA ALA A 246 -21.53 -3.34 20.56
C ALA A 246 -20.99 -4.13 21.76
N VAL A 247 -20.38 -5.30 21.53
CA VAL A 247 -19.75 -6.10 22.61
C VAL A 247 -18.64 -5.32 23.31
N LEU A 248 -17.80 -4.60 22.54
CA LEU A 248 -16.76 -3.74 23.11
C LEU A 248 -17.35 -2.54 23.87
N SER A 249 -18.54 -2.05 23.46
CA SER A 249 -19.25 -0.98 24.14
C SER A 249 -19.78 -1.40 25.50
N ASP A 250 -20.33 -2.63 25.60
CA ASP A 250 -20.89 -3.13 26.85
C ASP A 250 -19.84 -3.29 27.95
N ARG A 251 -18.66 -3.76 27.56
CA ARG A 251 -17.50 -3.91 28.45
C ARG A 251 -16.22 -3.53 27.73
N THR A 252 -15.89 -2.25 27.74
CA THR A 252 -14.66 -1.74 27.14
C THR A 252 -13.44 -2.30 27.88
N PRO A 253 -12.51 -2.99 27.19
CA PRO A 253 -11.31 -3.52 27.83
C PRO A 253 -10.42 -2.39 28.38
N GLU A 254 -10.04 -2.46 29.65
CA GLU A 254 -9.23 -1.43 30.31
C GLU A 254 -7.81 -1.34 29.72
N ASN A 255 -7.30 -2.44 29.17
CA ASN A 255 -5.97 -2.53 28.58
C ASN A 255 -5.93 -2.25 27.08
N LEU A 256 -7.00 -1.71 26.50
CA LEU A 256 -7.04 -1.42 25.06
C LEU A 256 -6.13 -0.22 24.75
N HIS A 257 -5.04 -0.47 24.02
CA HIS A 257 -4.05 0.56 23.62
C HIS A 257 -4.19 0.98 22.17
N VAL A 258 -4.68 0.07 21.31
CA VAL A 258 -4.77 0.26 19.85
C VAL A 258 -6.21 0.02 19.41
N PHE A 259 -6.85 1.04 18.86
CA PHE A 259 -8.20 0.94 18.31
C PHE A 259 -8.25 1.54 16.91
N LEU A 260 -8.41 0.68 15.92
CA LEU A 260 -8.30 1.07 14.51
C LEU A 260 -9.46 0.50 13.71
N ILE A 261 -10.17 1.38 13.00
CA ILE A 261 -11.21 0.98 12.06
C ILE A 261 -10.97 1.68 10.73
N SER A 262 -10.62 0.88 9.72
CA SER A 262 -10.51 1.30 8.32
C SER A 262 -11.78 0.88 7.58
N ALA A 263 -12.66 1.82 7.30
CA ALA A 263 -13.95 1.54 6.68
C ALA A 263 -14.30 2.57 5.61
N PRO A 264 -15.12 2.19 4.60
CA PRO A 264 -15.63 3.13 3.60
C PRO A 264 -16.50 4.21 4.26
N GLY A 265 -16.66 5.35 3.59
CA GLY A 265 -17.40 6.50 4.10
C GLY A 265 -18.89 6.24 4.41
N SER A 266 -19.44 5.14 3.89
CA SER A 266 -20.82 4.70 4.19
C SER A 266 -20.98 4.01 5.55
N PHE A 267 -19.89 3.73 6.27
CA PHE A 267 -19.96 3.08 7.59
C PHE A 267 -20.39 4.10 8.66
N ALA A 268 -21.70 4.26 8.83
CA ALA A 268 -22.28 5.25 9.70
C ALA A 268 -22.08 4.94 11.19
N GLU A 269 -21.97 6.00 11.98
CA GLU A 269 -21.94 5.92 13.44
C GLU A 269 -23.31 5.49 14.00
N THR A 270 -23.30 4.64 15.02
CA THR A 270 -24.49 4.14 15.72
C THR A 270 -24.46 4.55 17.19
N GLY A 271 -25.57 4.35 17.91
CA GLY A 271 -25.61 4.59 19.36
C GLY A 271 -24.58 3.75 20.12
N ALA A 272 -24.40 2.49 19.74
CA ALA A 272 -23.39 1.61 20.34
C ALA A 272 -21.96 2.11 20.10
N THR A 273 -21.66 2.60 18.90
CA THR A 273 -20.33 3.17 18.61
C THR A 273 -20.06 4.45 19.38
N LYS A 274 -21.07 5.31 19.58
CA LYS A 274 -20.96 6.49 20.46
C LYS A 274 -20.65 6.09 21.89
N ASN A 275 -21.41 5.14 22.44
CA ASN A 275 -21.20 4.64 23.80
C ASN A 275 -19.81 4.03 23.97
N LEU A 276 -19.33 3.30 22.97
CA LEU A 276 -17.97 2.76 22.97
C LEU A 276 -16.91 3.87 23.03
N LEU A 277 -17.02 4.88 22.18
CA LEU A 277 -16.10 6.00 22.16
C LEU A 277 -16.12 6.79 23.47
N ASP A 278 -17.31 7.00 24.05
CA ASP A 278 -17.48 7.65 25.37
C ASP A 278 -16.85 6.83 26.50
N SER A 279 -17.00 5.52 26.45
CA SER A 279 -16.38 4.59 27.41
C SER A 279 -14.85 4.57 27.28
N MET A 280 -14.35 4.52 26.04
CA MET A 280 -12.91 4.60 25.76
C MET A 280 -12.31 5.92 26.25
N ALA A 281 -12.98 7.04 26.01
CA ALA A 281 -12.51 8.35 26.45
C ALA A 281 -12.33 8.45 27.97
N ARG A 282 -13.17 7.74 28.74
CA ARG A 282 -13.11 7.73 30.21
C ARG A 282 -12.10 6.73 30.77
N ASN A 283 -12.02 5.55 30.19
CA ASN A 283 -11.42 4.39 30.84
C ASN A 283 -10.09 3.94 30.21
N VAL A 284 -9.75 4.41 29.00
CA VAL A 284 -8.65 3.86 28.20
C VAL A 284 -7.63 4.93 27.85
N CYS A 285 -6.34 4.54 27.81
CA CYS A 285 -5.26 5.34 27.24
C CYS A 285 -4.78 4.70 25.94
N LEU A 286 -4.92 5.41 24.82
CA LEU A 286 -4.62 4.90 23.51
C LEU A 286 -3.19 5.26 23.06
N ASP A 287 -2.55 4.34 22.36
CA ASP A 287 -1.26 4.53 21.68
C ASP A 287 -1.46 4.66 20.16
N ALA A 288 -2.57 4.11 19.63
CA ALA A 288 -2.93 4.28 18.22
C ALA A 288 -4.45 4.38 18.04
N LEU A 289 -4.86 5.30 17.17
CA LEU A 289 -6.27 5.55 16.88
C LEU A 289 -6.50 5.77 15.39
N GLN A 290 -7.48 5.04 14.83
CA GLN A 290 -8.03 5.27 13.49
C GLN A 290 -9.54 5.14 13.55
N LEU A 291 -10.24 6.17 13.06
CA LEU A 291 -11.69 6.19 13.01
C LEU A 291 -12.19 6.34 11.57
N PRO A 292 -13.33 5.74 11.22
CA PRO A 292 -14.00 5.98 9.94
C PRO A 292 -14.37 7.46 9.79
N LYS A 293 -14.31 7.96 8.56
CA LYS A 293 -14.63 9.34 8.20
C LYS A 293 -15.97 9.83 8.79
N SER A 294 -17.00 9.01 8.70
CA SER A 294 -18.35 9.35 9.14
C SER A 294 -18.50 9.54 10.65
N TRP A 295 -17.56 9.00 11.44
CA TRP A 295 -17.62 9.09 12.91
C TRP A 295 -17.02 10.37 13.46
N LEU A 296 -16.37 11.14 12.65
CA LEU A 296 -15.67 12.36 13.07
C LEU A 296 -16.58 13.60 13.07
N ASN A 297 -17.84 13.44 12.67
CA ASN A 297 -18.82 14.53 12.71
C ASN A 297 -19.35 14.84 14.13
N GLY A 298 -19.17 13.95 15.09
CA GLY A 298 -19.60 14.08 16.50
C GLY A 298 -18.45 14.38 17.49
N PHE A 299 -17.68 15.38 17.27
CA PHE A 299 -16.33 15.67 17.75
C PHE A 299 -16.11 15.91 19.26
N SER A 300 -17.14 15.87 20.08
CA SER A 300 -16.98 16.04 21.54
C SER A 300 -16.06 14.98 22.17
N LEU A 301 -15.95 13.82 21.53
CA LEU A 301 -15.27 12.62 22.04
C LEU A 301 -13.75 12.69 22.03
N LEU A 302 -13.14 13.16 20.94
CA LEU A 302 -11.67 13.28 20.87
C LEU A 302 -11.10 14.27 21.89
N GLN A 303 -11.94 15.14 22.45
CA GLN A 303 -11.53 16.06 23.52
C GLN A 303 -11.16 15.35 24.82
N HIS A 304 -11.70 14.17 25.03
CA HIS A 304 -11.59 13.45 26.30
C HIS A 304 -10.73 12.18 26.21
N VAL A 305 -10.45 11.69 25.00
CA VAL A 305 -9.58 10.51 24.82
C VAL A 305 -8.18 10.82 25.35
N LYS A 306 -7.68 9.93 26.18
CA LYS A 306 -6.33 10.01 26.75
C LYS A 306 -5.35 9.26 25.88
N PHE A 307 -4.16 9.80 25.71
CA PHE A 307 -3.06 9.16 25.00
C PHE A 307 -1.89 8.97 25.97
N ASN A 308 -1.26 7.80 25.93
CA ASN A 308 -0.11 7.51 26.80
C ASN A 308 1.21 7.71 26.04
N ASN A 309 1.41 6.94 25.00
CA ASN A 309 2.62 7.00 24.15
C ASN A 309 2.21 6.84 22.68
N PRO A 310 1.52 7.84 22.11
CA PRO A 310 0.90 7.69 20.80
C PRO A 310 1.96 7.54 19.71
N PHE A 311 1.81 6.50 18.86
CA PHE A 311 2.71 6.26 17.74
C PHE A 311 2.04 6.36 16.37
N TYR A 312 0.70 6.23 16.31
CA TYR A 312 -0.06 6.24 15.07
C TYR A 312 -1.41 6.91 15.21
N PHE A 313 -1.67 7.91 14.35
CA PHE A 313 -2.99 8.51 14.18
C PHE A 313 -3.40 8.53 12.73
N SER A 314 -4.64 8.14 12.44
CA SER A 314 -5.24 8.24 11.12
C SER A 314 -6.64 8.83 11.18
N PHE A 315 -6.78 10.02 10.59
CA PHE A 315 -8.02 10.78 10.50
C PHE A 315 -8.33 11.13 9.03
N SER A 316 -8.14 10.18 8.15
CA SER A 316 -8.31 10.40 6.73
C SER A 316 -9.73 10.86 6.37
N ARG A 317 -9.82 11.85 5.48
CA ARG A 317 -11.08 12.41 4.96
C ARG A 317 -12.02 12.98 6.02
N CYS A 318 -11.50 13.49 7.12
CA CYS A 318 -12.30 14.17 8.12
C CYS A 318 -12.91 15.45 7.53
N THR A 319 -14.21 15.66 7.74
CA THR A 319 -14.93 16.85 7.24
C THR A 319 -14.79 18.08 8.14
N LEU A 320 -14.27 17.90 9.34
CA LEU A 320 -13.98 19.02 10.25
C LEU A 320 -12.76 19.79 9.77
N SER A 321 -12.67 21.06 10.15
CA SER A 321 -11.47 21.82 9.89
C SER A 321 -10.29 21.04 10.47
N GLY A 322 -9.37 20.63 9.62
CA GLY A 322 -8.22 19.84 10.06
C GLY A 322 -7.39 20.57 11.10
N SER A 323 -7.43 21.90 11.09
CA SER A 323 -6.86 22.75 12.11
C SER A 323 -7.42 22.45 13.51
N TYR A 324 -8.74 22.32 13.64
CA TYR A 324 -9.36 21.99 14.93
C TYR A 324 -8.94 20.58 15.40
N LEU A 325 -8.89 19.63 14.50
CA LEU A 325 -8.49 18.27 14.81
C LEU A 325 -7.02 18.20 15.25
N VAL A 326 -6.14 18.82 14.49
CA VAL A 326 -4.72 18.90 14.82
C VAL A 326 -4.53 19.61 16.16
N GLN A 327 -5.20 20.73 16.39
CA GLN A 327 -5.13 21.48 17.63
C GLN A 327 -5.63 20.66 18.83
N LYS A 328 -6.71 19.87 18.67
CA LYS A 328 -7.20 19.01 19.75
C LYS A 328 -6.29 17.83 20.05
N VAL A 329 -5.72 17.21 19.04
CA VAL A 329 -4.72 16.14 19.20
C VAL A 329 -3.48 16.71 19.90
N ILE A 330 -2.99 17.87 19.49
CA ILE A 330 -1.82 18.52 20.09
C ILE A 330 -2.11 19.00 21.52
N ASN A 331 -3.25 19.68 21.74
CA ASN A 331 -3.59 20.21 23.05
C ASN A 331 -4.05 19.13 24.04
N GLY A 332 -4.54 17.99 23.53
CA GLY A 332 -4.97 16.86 24.35
C GLY A 332 -3.83 15.98 24.88
N GLY A 333 -2.68 16.01 24.21
CA GLY A 333 -1.50 15.21 24.56
C GLY A 333 -0.32 16.09 24.96
N LYS A 334 0.18 15.96 26.16
CA LYS A 334 1.32 16.74 26.65
C LYS A 334 2.63 16.49 25.89
N ASP A 335 2.76 15.38 25.19
CA ASP A 335 3.98 15.05 24.47
C ASP A 335 3.69 14.08 23.29
N LEU A 336 3.69 14.63 22.08
CA LEU A 336 3.53 13.84 20.84
C LEU A 336 4.87 13.44 20.19
N LYS A 337 5.99 13.52 20.95
CA LYS A 337 7.31 13.12 20.43
C LYS A 337 7.39 11.65 20.06
N SER A 338 6.54 10.81 20.64
CA SER A 338 6.44 9.39 20.29
C SER A 338 5.70 9.13 18.97
N LEU A 339 4.97 10.13 18.45
CA LEU A 339 4.18 9.96 17.22
C LEU A 339 5.11 9.79 16.02
N THR A 340 5.02 8.64 15.38
CA THR A 340 5.82 8.29 14.20
C THR A 340 5.01 8.30 12.92
N SER A 341 3.68 8.18 13.00
CA SER A 341 2.82 8.10 11.83
C SER A 341 1.55 8.91 11.99
N LEU A 342 1.31 9.82 11.04
CA LEU A 342 0.14 10.69 11.01
C LEU A 342 -0.49 10.72 9.62
N ASN A 343 -1.75 10.32 9.54
CA ASN A 343 -2.54 10.38 8.32
C ASN A 343 -3.65 11.43 8.45
N LEU A 344 -3.53 12.51 7.69
CA LEU A 344 -4.51 13.58 7.54
C LEU A 344 -5.01 13.69 6.09
N SER A 345 -4.94 12.60 5.32
CA SER A 345 -5.33 12.63 3.91
C SER A 345 -6.80 13.02 3.74
N GLY A 346 -7.07 13.92 2.80
CA GLY A 346 -8.41 14.40 2.52
C GLY A 346 -9.08 15.19 3.64
N CYS A 347 -8.34 15.57 4.68
CA CYS A 347 -8.81 16.54 5.67
C CYS A 347 -8.84 17.92 5.02
N ILE A 348 -10.04 18.39 4.70
CA ILE A 348 -10.26 19.72 4.13
C ILE A 348 -9.88 20.74 5.21
N HIS A 349 -9.09 21.74 4.82
CA HIS A 349 -8.64 22.82 5.70
C HIS A 349 -7.64 22.46 6.83
N CYS A 350 -7.07 21.26 6.85
CA CYS A 350 -6.06 20.96 7.86
C CYS A 350 -4.81 21.86 7.78
N LEU A 351 -4.61 22.50 6.66
CA LEU A 351 -3.51 23.41 6.40
C LEU A 351 -3.95 24.88 6.27
N ALA A 352 -5.26 25.14 6.34
CA ALA A 352 -5.78 26.49 6.24
C ALA A 352 -5.82 27.13 7.64
N PRO A 353 -5.37 28.38 7.79
CA PRO A 353 -5.53 29.11 9.03
C PRO A 353 -7.02 29.33 9.32
N ASP A 354 -7.39 29.29 10.60
CA ASP A 354 -8.76 29.54 11.06
C ASP A 354 -9.30 30.94 10.68
N SER A 355 -8.41 31.84 10.25
CA SER A 355 -8.72 33.16 9.74
C SER A 355 -9.57 33.20 8.45
N PHE A 356 -9.78 32.06 7.76
CA PHE A 356 -10.71 32.00 6.63
C PHE A 356 -12.16 32.34 7.00
N PHE A 357 -12.52 32.17 8.27
CA PHE A 357 -13.85 32.52 8.78
C PHE A 357 -13.90 33.89 9.45
N ARG A 358 -12.76 34.56 9.65
CA ARG A 358 -12.68 35.91 10.18
C ARG A 358 -11.94 36.81 9.21
N LYS A 359 -12.63 37.82 8.70
CA LYS A 359 -12.04 38.93 7.93
C LYS A 359 -11.12 39.76 8.86
N ALA A 360 -9.83 39.38 8.93
CA ALA A 360 -8.84 40.25 9.56
C ALA A 360 -7.51 40.07 8.83
N GLU A 361 -6.95 41.11 8.34
CA GLU A 361 -5.94 41.21 7.30
C GLU A 361 -4.51 40.87 7.72
N ASP A 362 -4.10 40.51 8.91
CA ASP A 362 -2.68 40.63 9.25
C ASP A 362 -1.99 39.54 10.06
N ASP A 363 -2.61 38.42 10.40
CA ASP A 363 -1.83 37.35 11.04
C ASP A 363 -2.19 35.99 10.45
N ILE A 364 -1.30 35.46 9.62
CA ILE A 364 -1.24 34.05 9.26
C ILE A 364 -1.01 33.30 10.56
N ASP A 365 -2.05 32.67 11.06
CA ASP A 365 -1.94 31.79 12.23
C ASP A 365 -1.10 30.58 11.84
N SER A 366 0.20 30.80 11.75
CA SER A 366 1.24 29.80 11.55
C SER A 366 1.27 28.76 12.67
N SER A 367 0.48 29.03 13.73
CA SER A 367 0.57 28.36 15.01
C SER A 367 0.27 26.85 14.95
N ILE A 368 -0.70 26.40 14.12
CA ILE A 368 -1.16 25.00 14.17
C ILE A 368 -0.18 24.06 13.49
N LEU A 369 0.22 24.35 12.26
CA LEU A 369 1.18 23.54 11.55
C LEU A 369 2.57 23.61 12.20
N GLU A 370 2.95 24.78 12.69
CA GLU A 370 4.18 24.95 13.45
C GLU A 370 4.13 24.17 14.77
N SER A 371 3.02 24.23 15.50
CA SER A 371 2.81 23.45 16.71
C SER A 371 2.86 21.95 16.44
N LEU A 372 2.29 21.48 15.32
CA LEU A 372 2.37 20.08 14.89
C LEU A 372 3.81 19.68 14.63
N VAL A 373 4.56 20.47 13.87
CA VAL A 373 5.97 20.18 13.55
C VAL A 373 6.83 20.15 14.79
N VAL A 374 6.60 21.06 15.74
CA VAL A 374 7.35 21.10 17.01
C VAL A 374 6.98 19.93 17.91
N SER A 375 5.69 19.62 18.02
CA SER A 375 5.19 18.56 18.91
C SER A 375 5.49 17.15 18.37
N CYS A 376 5.52 16.96 17.05
CA CYS A 376 5.70 15.68 16.39
C CYS A 376 7.09 15.59 15.69
N CYS A 377 8.16 16.01 16.35
CA CYS A 377 9.49 16.12 15.74
C CYS A 377 10.08 14.76 15.26
N ASN A 378 9.61 13.64 15.80
CA ASN A 378 10.05 12.28 15.43
C ASN A 378 9.17 11.61 14.37
N LEU A 379 8.34 12.38 13.68
CA LEU A 379 7.44 11.85 12.65
C LEU A 379 8.23 11.22 11.51
N ARG A 380 7.87 9.99 11.16
CA ARG A 380 8.46 9.20 10.06
C ARG A 380 7.55 9.07 8.86
N HIS A 381 6.24 9.05 9.09
CA HIS A 381 5.25 8.87 8.03
C HIS A 381 4.16 9.94 8.14
N LEU A 382 4.06 10.79 7.11
CA LEU A 382 3.09 11.87 7.06
C LEU A 382 2.30 11.81 5.77
N ASN A 383 0.98 11.73 5.89
CA ASN A 383 0.07 11.76 4.76
C ASN A 383 -0.79 13.02 4.81
N LEU A 384 -0.56 13.93 3.88
CA LEU A 384 -1.36 15.13 3.62
C LEU A 384 -2.02 15.08 2.24
N SER A 385 -2.01 13.92 1.57
CA SER A 385 -2.62 13.78 0.24
C SER A 385 -4.10 14.18 0.29
N ALA A 386 -4.58 14.75 -0.80
CA ALA A 386 -5.94 15.21 -0.89
C ALA A 386 -6.36 16.32 0.13
N ALA A 387 -5.45 16.88 0.92
CA ALA A 387 -5.67 18.04 1.77
C ALA A 387 -5.45 19.33 0.97
N HIS A 388 -6.29 19.59 -0.05
CA HIS A 388 -6.16 20.78 -0.89
C HIS A 388 -6.67 22.02 -0.18
N HIS A 389 -5.99 23.13 -0.40
CA HIS A 389 -6.42 24.45 0.07
C HIS A 389 -6.45 25.43 -1.10
N HIS A 390 -7.39 26.36 -1.05
CA HIS A 390 -7.60 27.35 -2.08
C HIS A 390 -6.84 28.66 -1.85
N SER A 391 -6.08 28.76 -0.76
CA SER A 391 -5.48 30.01 -0.33
C SER A 391 -4.10 30.29 -0.93
N SER A 392 -3.68 31.50 -0.75
CA SER A 392 -2.56 32.25 -1.30
C SER A 392 -1.29 31.47 -1.66
N GLU A 393 -0.53 31.99 -2.63
CA GLU A 393 0.77 31.50 -3.10
C GLU A 393 1.81 31.30 -1.98
N ASN A 394 1.66 32.00 -0.88
CA ASN A 394 2.58 31.96 0.26
C ASN A 394 2.42 30.71 1.13
N LEU A 395 1.25 30.07 1.14
CA LEU A 395 1.01 28.93 2.02
C LEU A 395 1.85 27.69 1.65
N GLY A 396 2.01 27.42 0.33
CA GLY A 396 2.86 26.32 -0.13
C GLY A 396 4.32 26.51 0.29
N LYS A 397 4.83 27.74 0.22
CA LYS A 397 6.18 28.09 0.68
C LYS A 397 6.33 27.86 2.18
N HIS A 398 5.39 28.34 2.96
CA HIS A 398 5.40 28.17 4.41
C HIS A 398 5.31 26.70 4.82
N LEU A 399 4.40 25.93 4.20
CA LEU A 399 4.27 24.49 4.42
C LEU A 399 5.59 23.74 4.14
N CYS A 400 6.22 23.99 2.99
CA CYS A 400 7.49 23.37 2.66
C CYS A 400 8.59 23.71 3.67
N GLN A 401 8.66 24.96 4.12
CA GLN A 401 9.63 25.40 5.14
C GLN A 401 9.42 24.71 6.49
N LEU A 402 8.16 24.50 6.89
CA LEU A 402 7.84 23.78 8.12
C LEU A 402 8.15 22.27 7.98
N LEU A 403 7.74 21.65 6.89
CA LEU A 403 8.01 20.24 6.65
C LEU A 403 9.52 19.94 6.56
N ALA A 404 10.33 20.88 6.07
CA ALA A 404 11.78 20.76 6.04
C ALA A 404 12.42 20.58 7.43
N ARG A 405 11.70 20.90 8.51
CA ARG A 405 12.14 20.68 9.90
C ARG A 405 11.98 19.22 10.36
N LEU A 406 11.13 18.44 9.69
CA LEU A 406 10.85 17.02 10.01
C LEU A 406 11.89 16.10 9.37
N LYS A 407 13.14 16.20 9.78
CA LYS A 407 14.30 15.51 9.17
C LYS A 407 14.27 13.98 9.26
N HIS A 408 13.40 13.42 10.09
CA HIS A 408 13.26 11.96 10.28
C HIS A 408 12.19 11.34 9.37
N LEU A 409 11.57 12.12 8.46
CA LEU A 409 10.57 11.60 7.54
C LEU A 409 11.16 10.55 6.61
N LEU A 410 10.50 9.40 6.57
CA LEU A 410 10.75 8.29 5.65
C LEU A 410 9.69 8.22 4.55
N SER A 411 8.46 8.64 4.84
CA SER A 411 7.36 8.61 3.89
C SER A 411 6.55 9.90 3.94
N LEU A 412 6.32 10.49 2.79
CA LEU A 412 5.59 11.75 2.66
C LEU A 412 4.61 11.67 1.48
N ALA A 413 3.34 11.95 1.74
CA ALA A 413 2.34 12.14 0.70
C ALA A 413 1.83 13.58 0.74
N LEU A 414 1.94 14.29 -0.37
CA LEU A 414 1.56 15.70 -0.50
C LEU A 414 0.54 15.91 -1.62
N PRO A 415 -0.41 16.84 -1.44
CA PRO A 415 -1.15 17.39 -2.55
C PRO A 415 -0.24 18.34 -3.35
N VAL A 416 -0.35 18.31 -4.67
CA VAL A 416 0.50 19.11 -5.57
C VAL A 416 0.40 20.61 -5.30
N CYS A 417 -0.75 21.11 -4.84
CA CYS A 417 -0.92 22.53 -4.47
C CYS A 417 0.03 23.00 -3.37
N SER A 418 0.56 22.11 -2.54
CA SER A 418 1.49 22.44 -1.45
C SER A 418 2.92 22.74 -1.92
N ILE A 419 3.27 22.37 -3.14
CA ILE A 419 4.62 22.61 -3.69
C ILE A 419 4.66 23.79 -4.68
N THR A 420 3.51 24.36 -5.02
CA THR A 420 3.39 25.49 -5.94
C THR A 420 3.26 26.81 -5.15
N GLY A 421 4.34 27.45 -4.92
CA GLY A 421 4.36 28.74 -4.23
C GLY A 421 5.74 29.36 -4.29
N GLY A 422 5.97 30.14 -5.33
CA GLY A 422 7.17 30.95 -5.48
C GLY A 422 7.01 31.82 -6.70
N ALA A 423 7.32 33.09 -6.58
CA ALA A 423 7.11 34.18 -7.53
C ALA A 423 7.84 34.04 -8.89
N ALA A 424 8.19 32.84 -9.31
CA ALA A 424 9.09 32.65 -10.45
C ALA A 424 8.43 32.57 -11.83
N ASN A 425 7.11 32.71 -11.97
CA ASN A 425 6.49 32.66 -13.31
C ASN A 425 5.30 33.60 -13.49
N ALA A 426 5.43 34.84 -13.02
CA ALA A 426 4.45 35.88 -13.33
C ALA A 426 4.39 36.28 -14.84
N ASP A 427 5.37 35.83 -15.65
CA ASP A 427 5.48 36.17 -17.04
C ASP A 427 4.99 35.13 -18.05
N LYS A 428 4.44 34.02 -17.61
CA LYS A 428 3.75 33.11 -18.54
C LYS A 428 2.27 33.44 -18.57
N PRO A 429 1.73 33.83 -19.73
CA PRO A 429 0.30 34.15 -19.84
C PRO A 429 -0.51 32.92 -19.37
N PRO A 430 -1.59 33.14 -18.58
CA PRO A 430 -2.44 32.05 -18.14
C PRO A 430 -2.98 31.35 -19.40
N MET A 431 -2.67 30.06 -19.54
CA MET A 431 -3.31 29.27 -20.57
C MET A 431 -4.82 29.37 -20.32
N GLN A 432 -5.51 30.06 -21.21
CA GLN A 432 -6.97 30.20 -21.12
C GLN A 432 -7.59 28.84 -20.94
N SER A 433 -8.41 28.72 -19.92
CA SER A 433 -9.16 27.53 -19.62
C SER A 433 -9.94 27.06 -20.85
N VAL A 434 -9.56 25.95 -21.44
CA VAL A 434 -10.25 25.34 -22.58
C VAL A 434 -11.55 24.63 -22.07
N THR A 435 -12.31 25.32 -21.24
CA THR A 435 -13.61 24.81 -20.76
C THR A 435 -14.77 25.12 -21.70
N ASN A 436 -14.53 25.76 -22.86
CA ASN A 436 -15.61 26.16 -23.79
C ASN A 436 -15.40 25.70 -25.23
N MET A 437 -14.88 24.50 -25.49
CA MET A 437 -14.97 23.93 -26.82
C MET A 437 -15.63 22.55 -26.80
N LEU A 438 -16.92 22.51 -26.61
CA LEU A 438 -17.75 21.46 -27.19
C LEU A 438 -17.86 21.76 -28.70
N PRO A 439 -17.53 20.84 -29.61
CA PRO A 439 -17.72 21.07 -31.03
C PRO A 439 -19.20 20.99 -31.37
N GLN A 440 -19.80 22.14 -31.63
CA GLN A 440 -21.00 22.19 -32.43
C GLN A 440 -20.60 22.14 -33.91
N GLY A 441 -21.11 21.13 -34.62
CA GLY A 441 -21.24 21.18 -36.06
C GLY A 441 -20.10 20.60 -36.89
N PHE A 442 -20.42 19.46 -37.50
CA PHE A 442 -19.77 18.94 -38.71
C PHE A 442 -19.75 19.99 -39.82
N GLY A 443 -18.60 20.27 -40.39
CA GLY A 443 -18.44 20.88 -41.68
C GLY A 443 -17.25 21.82 -41.83
N LYS A 444 -16.31 21.35 -42.60
CA LYS A 444 -15.23 22.01 -43.37
C LYS A 444 -13.81 21.74 -42.91
N LYS A 445 -13.08 21.09 -43.81
CA LYS A 445 -11.64 20.80 -43.76
C LYS A 445 -10.84 22.10 -43.49
N ALA A 446 -10.22 22.19 -42.32
CA ALA A 446 -9.18 23.14 -42.02
C ALA A 446 -7.81 22.47 -42.15
N ARG A 447 -6.98 23.00 -43.05
CA ARG A 447 -5.57 22.62 -43.20
C ARG A 447 -4.83 22.91 -41.89
N VAL A 448 -4.30 21.89 -41.28
CA VAL A 448 -3.42 22.00 -40.11
C VAL A 448 -2.08 22.52 -40.58
N GLY A 449 -1.81 23.80 -40.32
CA GLY A 449 -0.49 24.36 -40.43
C GLY A 449 0.44 23.76 -39.38
N VAL A 450 1.48 23.09 -39.85
CA VAL A 450 2.57 22.60 -39.00
C VAL A 450 3.35 23.83 -38.51
N GLN A 451 3.15 24.20 -37.25
CA GLN A 451 4.05 25.15 -36.59
C GLN A 451 5.35 24.41 -36.22
N THR A 452 6.39 24.68 -36.97
CA THR A 452 7.76 24.31 -36.63
C THR A 452 8.21 25.12 -35.42
N TYR A 453 8.47 24.49 -34.33
CA TYR A 453 9.11 25.07 -33.14
C TYR A 453 10.60 25.38 -33.46
N PRO A 454 11.14 26.48 -33.02
CA PRO A 454 12.56 26.79 -33.26
C PRO A 454 13.43 25.81 -32.44
N ARG A 455 14.26 25.05 -33.14
CA ARG A 455 15.41 24.35 -32.56
C ARG A 455 16.50 25.42 -32.30
N ASN A 456 16.60 25.87 -31.07
CA ASN A 456 17.83 26.43 -30.49
C ASN A 456 17.54 26.65 -28.99
N VAL A 457 17.83 25.66 -28.18
CA VAL A 457 18.08 25.87 -26.76
C VAL A 457 19.54 25.53 -26.54
N GLU A 458 20.36 26.57 -26.54
CA GLU A 458 21.73 26.52 -26.05
C GLU A 458 21.73 25.96 -24.61
N GLN A 459 22.58 24.97 -24.38
CA GLN A 459 22.87 24.41 -23.10
C GLN A 459 23.61 25.42 -22.22
N GLY A 460 22.90 26.41 -21.72
CA GLY A 460 23.36 27.21 -20.60
C GLY A 460 23.12 26.44 -19.28
N HIS A 461 24.16 26.06 -18.57
CA HIS A 461 24.09 25.56 -17.19
C HIS A 461 23.68 26.69 -16.22
N ALA A 462 22.49 27.24 -16.37
CA ALA A 462 21.89 28.06 -15.34
C ALA A 462 21.52 27.12 -14.19
N LYS A 463 22.10 27.31 -13.00
CA LYS A 463 21.63 26.69 -11.77
C LYS A 463 20.11 26.91 -11.69
N PRO A 464 19.28 25.86 -11.57
CA PRO A 464 17.85 26.04 -11.43
C PRO A 464 17.64 26.96 -10.22
N GLN A 465 16.92 28.08 -10.42
CA GLN A 465 16.49 28.91 -9.30
C GLN A 465 15.77 27.96 -8.32
N SER A 466 16.23 27.93 -7.08
CA SER A 466 15.78 26.98 -6.07
C SER A 466 14.27 27.15 -5.84
N SER A 467 13.48 26.24 -6.41
CA SER A 467 12.07 26.18 -6.09
C SER A 467 11.92 25.80 -4.60
N VAL A 468 10.84 26.23 -3.96
CA VAL A 468 10.57 25.90 -2.55
C VAL A 468 10.53 24.39 -2.34
N PHE A 469 10.06 23.66 -3.33
CA PHE A 469 10.04 22.20 -3.33
C PHE A 469 11.45 21.60 -3.37
N TRP A 470 12.35 22.20 -4.15
CA TRP A 470 13.76 21.81 -4.17
C TRP A 470 14.39 21.89 -2.75
N THR A 471 14.19 23.01 -2.08
CA THR A 471 14.70 23.22 -0.71
C THR A 471 14.09 22.25 0.30
N LEU A 472 12.80 21.89 0.14
CA LEU A 472 12.18 20.86 0.97
C LEU A 472 12.90 19.51 0.81
N LEU A 473 13.11 19.07 -0.43
CA LEU A 473 13.72 17.77 -0.70
C LEU A 473 15.18 17.70 -0.27
N GLU A 474 15.95 18.81 -0.39
CA GLU A 474 17.32 18.89 0.17
C GLU A 474 17.36 18.67 1.70
N SER A 475 16.27 18.98 2.39
CA SER A 475 16.16 18.80 3.83
C SER A 475 15.70 17.39 4.24
N LEU A 476 15.10 16.63 3.33
CA LEU A 476 14.47 15.32 3.59
C LEU A 476 15.23 14.16 2.92
N LEU A 477 16.54 14.15 3.02
CA LEU A 477 17.40 13.17 2.32
C LEU A 477 17.16 11.71 2.74
N LEU A 478 16.55 11.46 3.88
CA LEU A 478 16.22 10.10 4.36
C LEU A 478 14.91 9.56 3.75
N LEU A 479 14.24 10.34 2.92
CA LEU A 479 12.93 9.96 2.39
C LEU A 479 13.03 8.72 1.49
N GLU A 480 12.29 7.69 1.86
CA GLU A 480 12.18 6.42 1.11
C GLU A 480 10.92 6.33 0.26
N SER A 481 9.89 7.12 0.59
CA SER A 481 8.60 7.09 -0.12
C SER A 481 8.05 8.50 -0.32
N LEU A 482 7.75 8.84 -1.57
CA LEU A 482 7.14 10.12 -1.93
C LEU A 482 5.92 9.92 -2.83
N GLU A 483 4.81 10.53 -2.45
CA GLU A 483 3.59 10.56 -3.24
C GLU A 483 3.17 12.01 -3.52
N LEU A 484 3.04 12.36 -4.80
CA LEU A 484 2.54 13.66 -5.28
C LEU A 484 1.27 13.44 -6.11
N VAL A 485 0.15 13.97 -5.64
CA VAL A 485 -1.14 13.81 -6.29
C VAL A 485 -1.76 15.17 -6.62
N GLY A 486 -2.09 15.39 -7.90
CA GLY A 486 -2.57 16.67 -8.42
C GLY A 486 -4.04 17.01 -8.11
N SER A 487 -4.88 16.02 -7.84
CA SER A 487 -6.28 16.27 -7.50
C SER A 487 -6.82 15.31 -6.45
N ASN A 488 -7.92 15.73 -5.80
CA ASN A 488 -8.65 14.91 -4.82
C ASN A 488 -9.58 13.89 -5.46
N PHE A 489 -9.78 13.94 -6.76
CA PHE A 489 -10.74 13.08 -7.41
C PHE A 489 -10.19 11.66 -7.54
N SER A 490 -10.60 10.83 -6.62
CA SER A 490 -10.82 9.43 -6.93
C SER A 490 -12.00 9.37 -7.90
N SER A 491 -11.76 9.06 -9.15
CA SER A 491 -12.83 8.83 -10.14
C SER A 491 -13.70 7.61 -9.77
N ALA A 492 -13.31 6.87 -8.77
CA ALA A 492 -14.03 5.73 -8.23
C ALA A 492 -14.92 6.06 -7.03
N MET A 493 -15.17 7.34 -6.73
CA MET A 493 -16.20 7.66 -5.73
C MET A 493 -17.57 7.26 -6.25
N PRO A 494 -18.33 6.43 -5.51
CA PRO A 494 -19.70 6.07 -5.91
C PRO A 494 -20.54 7.31 -6.15
N ARG A 495 -21.41 7.28 -7.16
CA ARG A 495 -22.34 8.37 -7.49
C ARG A 495 -23.24 8.81 -6.31
N ASN A 496 -23.29 8.06 -5.25
CA ASN A 496 -24.17 8.28 -4.09
C ASN A 496 -23.63 9.28 -3.05
N GLU A 497 -22.50 9.95 -3.29
CA GLU A 497 -22.03 11.05 -2.45
C GLU A 497 -22.00 12.39 -3.24
N PRO A 498 -23.15 12.92 -3.67
CA PRO A 498 -23.19 14.14 -4.48
C PRO A 498 -22.68 15.39 -3.75
N ALA A 499 -22.72 15.41 -2.43
CA ALA A 499 -22.27 16.54 -1.62
C ALA A 499 -20.73 16.79 -1.72
N ILE A 500 -19.95 15.76 -2.00
CA ILE A 500 -18.50 15.90 -2.09
C ILE A 500 -18.05 16.35 -3.50
N ARG A 501 -18.81 16.00 -4.54
CA ARG A 501 -18.50 16.42 -5.91
C ARG A 501 -18.49 17.93 -6.12
N ASN A 502 -19.37 18.65 -5.45
CA ASN A 502 -19.54 20.09 -5.65
C ASN A 502 -18.64 20.93 -4.76
N SER A 503 -17.98 20.34 -3.76
CA SER A 503 -17.20 21.08 -2.76
C SER A 503 -15.69 21.09 -2.99
N LEU A 504 -15.18 20.30 -3.93
CA LEU A 504 -13.74 20.16 -4.17
C LEU A 504 -13.42 20.45 -5.63
N PRO A 505 -13.18 21.72 -6.00
CA PRO A 505 -12.69 22.05 -7.34
C PRO A 505 -11.34 21.35 -7.59
N ALA A 506 -11.15 20.89 -8.81
CA ALA A 506 -9.87 20.35 -9.25
C ALA A 506 -8.75 21.36 -8.91
N CYS A 507 -7.63 20.88 -8.37
CA CYS A 507 -6.52 21.75 -8.03
C CYS A 507 -5.94 22.38 -9.31
N SER A 508 -6.36 23.61 -9.61
CA SER A 508 -5.85 24.34 -10.77
C SER A 508 -4.33 24.51 -10.75
N ARG A 509 -3.73 24.45 -9.56
CA ARG A 509 -2.28 24.59 -9.37
C ARG A 509 -1.47 23.36 -9.79
N ALA A 510 -2.09 22.21 -10.02
CA ALA A 510 -1.42 21.05 -10.61
C ALA A 510 -0.80 21.38 -11.98
N GLN A 511 -1.32 22.40 -12.66
CA GLN A 511 -0.76 22.91 -13.93
C GLN A 511 0.60 23.60 -13.77
N HIS A 512 0.99 24.00 -12.57
CA HIS A 512 2.28 24.65 -12.30
C HIS A 512 3.41 23.66 -11.97
N VAL A 513 3.10 22.37 -11.80
CA VAL A 513 4.11 21.35 -11.56
C VAL A 513 4.49 20.70 -12.89
N GLY A 514 5.73 20.85 -13.26
CA GLY A 514 6.26 20.36 -14.53
C GLY A 514 7.52 19.50 -14.38
N ASP A 515 8.22 19.33 -15.48
CA ASP A 515 9.45 18.52 -15.54
C ASP A 515 10.54 18.98 -14.56
N THR A 516 10.59 20.29 -14.23
CA THR A 516 11.59 20.87 -13.32
C THR A 516 11.37 20.42 -11.88
N GLU A 517 10.12 20.47 -11.40
CA GLU A 517 9.75 20.01 -10.05
C GLU A 517 9.94 18.51 -9.91
N VAL A 518 9.56 17.75 -10.95
CA VAL A 518 9.79 16.31 -10.98
C VAL A 518 11.29 16.00 -10.99
N ALA A 519 12.11 16.79 -11.68
CA ALA A 519 13.57 16.61 -11.67
C ALA A 519 14.18 16.81 -10.27
N ALA A 520 13.58 17.65 -9.41
CA ALA A 520 14.05 17.85 -8.04
C ALA A 520 14.00 16.56 -7.21
N ILE A 521 13.07 15.63 -7.52
CA ILE A 521 12.94 14.34 -6.82
C ILE A 521 14.22 13.49 -6.92
N SER A 522 15.03 13.71 -7.96
CA SER A 522 16.28 12.99 -8.16
C SER A 522 17.32 13.18 -7.04
N GLN A 523 17.15 14.16 -6.15
CA GLN A 523 17.98 14.35 -4.96
C GLN A 523 17.78 13.26 -3.90
N LEU A 524 16.63 12.58 -3.92
CA LEU A 524 16.27 11.57 -2.94
C LEU A 524 16.92 10.22 -3.30
N THR A 525 18.19 10.07 -3.03
CA THR A 525 18.96 8.88 -3.43
C THR A 525 18.49 7.59 -2.74
N TYR A 526 17.86 7.69 -1.56
CA TYR A 526 17.30 6.55 -0.82
C TYR A 526 15.85 6.22 -1.23
N LEU A 527 15.30 6.93 -2.23
CA LEU A 527 13.91 6.74 -2.63
C LEU A 527 13.67 5.32 -3.15
N ARG A 528 12.69 4.65 -2.51
CA ARG A 528 12.25 3.28 -2.84
C ARG A 528 10.88 3.26 -3.50
N ASN A 529 10.00 4.19 -3.11
CA ASN A 529 8.63 4.23 -3.59
C ASN A 529 8.32 5.64 -4.12
N LEU A 530 7.93 5.72 -5.37
CA LEU A 530 7.53 6.98 -6.00
C LEU A 530 6.15 6.85 -6.63
N THR A 531 5.33 7.82 -6.33
CA THR A 531 4.04 7.98 -6.94
C THR A 531 3.85 9.38 -7.46
N LEU A 532 3.51 9.49 -8.74
CA LEU A 532 3.15 10.72 -9.42
C LEU A 532 1.79 10.54 -10.07
N ALA A 533 0.81 11.35 -9.66
CA ALA A 533 -0.54 11.23 -10.20
C ALA A 533 -1.13 12.60 -10.55
N GLN A 534 -1.81 12.65 -11.69
CA GLN A 534 -2.57 13.82 -12.17
C GLN A 534 -1.73 15.09 -12.27
N LEU A 535 -0.60 14.98 -12.95
CA LEU A 535 0.32 16.08 -13.24
C LEU A 535 0.26 16.42 -14.75
N PRO A 536 -0.59 17.36 -15.19
CA PRO A 536 -0.82 17.61 -16.60
C PRO A 536 0.36 18.26 -17.33
N ASN A 537 1.26 18.94 -16.63
CA ASN A 537 2.37 19.68 -17.21
C ASN A 537 3.70 18.90 -17.28
N ILE A 538 3.66 17.60 -17.17
CA ILE A 538 4.81 16.77 -17.55
C ILE A 538 4.82 16.64 -19.07
N LEU A 539 5.63 17.44 -19.73
CA LEU A 539 5.64 17.58 -21.19
C LEU A 539 6.74 16.77 -21.85
N THR A 540 7.94 16.78 -21.30
CA THR A 540 9.11 16.11 -21.87
C THR A 540 9.49 14.85 -21.10
N GLY A 541 9.16 14.77 -19.82
CA GLY A 541 9.56 13.71 -18.93
C GLY A 541 11.06 13.72 -18.57
N SER A 542 11.78 14.81 -18.85
CA SER A 542 13.22 14.90 -18.55
C SER A 542 13.54 14.69 -17.08
N GLY A 543 12.62 15.06 -16.19
CA GLY A 543 12.71 14.78 -14.76
C GLY A 543 12.72 13.29 -14.45
N LEU A 544 11.96 12.46 -15.18
CA LEU A 544 11.92 11.01 -15.00
C LEU A 544 13.27 10.35 -15.27
N ILE A 545 13.98 10.80 -16.34
CA ILE A 545 15.31 10.26 -16.65
C ILE A 545 16.27 10.52 -15.48
N ARG A 546 16.24 11.73 -14.91
CA ARG A 546 17.10 12.08 -13.76
C ARG A 546 16.78 11.22 -12.53
N ILE A 547 15.50 10.98 -12.28
CA ILE A 547 15.06 10.10 -11.18
C ILE A 547 15.63 8.70 -11.40
N GLY A 548 15.49 8.12 -12.61
CA GLY A 548 16.05 6.80 -12.91
C GLY A 548 17.55 6.74 -12.68
N ALA A 549 18.29 7.75 -13.11
CA ALA A 549 19.75 7.79 -12.98
C ALA A 549 20.24 7.94 -11.52
N GLN A 550 19.52 8.67 -10.67
CA GLN A 550 19.97 9.00 -9.31
C GLN A 550 19.30 8.13 -8.23
N CYS A 551 18.01 7.79 -8.38
CA CYS A 551 17.27 7.02 -7.39
C CYS A 551 17.40 5.51 -7.66
N GLN A 552 18.60 4.97 -7.56
CA GLN A 552 18.91 3.58 -7.91
C GLN A 552 18.25 2.54 -7.00
N HIS A 553 17.75 2.96 -5.83
CA HIS A 553 17.06 2.08 -4.88
C HIS A 553 15.54 1.97 -5.16
N LEU A 554 15.04 2.56 -6.26
CA LEU A 554 13.63 2.58 -6.59
C LEU A 554 13.10 1.16 -6.79
N ARG A 555 12.08 0.81 -5.99
CA ARG A 555 11.42 -0.51 -5.98
C ARG A 555 10.00 -0.45 -6.48
N THR A 556 9.29 0.63 -6.18
CA THR A 556 7.89 0.81 -6.58
C THR A 556 7.74 2.13 -7.32
N LEU A 557 7.17 2.07 -8.50
CA LEU A 557 6.87 3.24 -9.32
C LEU A 557 5.40 3.21 -9.75
N SER A 558 4.67 4.25 -9.37
CA SER A 558 3.28 4.45 -9.78
C SER A 558 3.13 5.77 -10.52
N LEU A 559 2.71 5.70 -11.77
CA LEU A 559 2.46 6.86 -12.62
C LEU A 559 1.01 6.85 -13.07
N ALA A 560 0.25 7.90 -12.79
CA ALA A 560 -1.16 7.97 -13.13
C ALA A 560 -1.53 9.33 -13.76
N ASN A 561 -2.12 9.30 -14.96
CA ASN A 561 -2.65 10.49 -15.63
C ASN A 561 -1.65 11.66 -15.70
N LEU A 562 -0.43 11.37 -16.13
CA LEU A 562 0.60 12.38 -16.38
C LEU A 562 0.47 12.95 -17.80
N GLY A 563 0.82 14.22 -17.96
CA GLY A 563 0.75 14.91 -19.25
C GLY A 563 -0.64 15.42 -19.60
N MET A 564 -0.67 16.28 -20.62
CA MET A 564 -1.89 16.97 -21.02
C MET A 564 -2.91 16.01 -21.61
N MET A 565 -4.13 15.99 -21.06
CA MET A 565 -5.24 15.14 -21.51
C MET A 565 -4.91 13.62 -21.52
N GLY A 566 -3.98 13.17 -20.66
CA GLY A 566 -3.55 11.76 -20.62
C GLY A 566 -2.72 11.31 -21.84
N LYS A 567 -2.26 12.24 -22.68
CA LYS A 567 -1.35 11.91 -23.78
C LYS A 567 0.04 11.61 -23.25
N VAL A 568 0.57 10.47 -23.63
CA VAL A 568 1.87 9.96 -23.12
C VAL A 568 3.02 10.54 -23.93
N VAL A 569 3.16 11.87 -23.95
CA VAL A 569 4.24 12.57 -24.67
C VAL A 569 5.61 12.27 -24.06
N TYR A 570 5.64 12.01 -22.76
CA TYR A 570 6.85 11.68 -22.00
C TYR A 570 7.30 10.22 -22.14
N LEU A 571 6.63 9.39 -22.95
CA LEU A 571 6.95 7.97 -23.09
C LEU A 571 8.41 7.66 -23.43
N PRO A 572 9.08 8.37 -24.35
CA PRO A 572 10.50 8.13 -24.62
C PRO A 572 11.38 8.32 -23.38
N ALA A 573 11.15 9.40 -22.64
CA ALA A 573 11.89 9.69 -21.42
C ALA A 573 11.61 8.65 -20.32
N PHE A 574 10.38 8.16 -20.24
CA PHE A 574 10.00 7.09 -19.32
C PHE A 574 10.69 5.77 -19.69
N MET A 575 10.73 5.40 -20.97
CA MET A 575 11.47 4.22 -21.42
C MET A 575 12.97 4.34 -21.12
N ASP A 576 13.55 5.53 -21.25
CA ASP A 576 14.95 5.77 -20.89
C ASP A 576 15.16 5.63 -19.36
N MET A 577 14.22 6.13 -18.53
CA MET A 577 14.24 5.93 -17.08
C MET A 577 14.29 4.45 -16.71
N LEU A 578 13.46 3.62 -17.35
CA LEU A 578 13.37 2.18 -17.05
C LEU A 578 14.70 1.46 -17.23
N LYS A 579 15.56 1.90 -18.14
CA LYS A 579 16.90 1.31 -18.38
C LYS A 579 17.79 1.39 -17.13
N TYR A 580 17.57 2.36 -16.24
CA TYR A 580 18.33 2.54 -15.00
C TYR A 580 17.70 1.82 -13.81
N CYS A 581 16.39 1.48 -13.87
CA CYS A 581 15.62 0.97 -12.74
C CYS A 581 15.77 -0.55 -12.54
N LYS A 582 16.98 -1.06 -12.35
CA LYS A 582 17.25 -2.50 -12.21
C LYS A 582 16.58 -3.15 -10.98
N HIS A 583 16.36 -2.38 -9.92
CA HIS A 583 15.77 -2.84 -8.66
C HIS A 583 14.26 -2.64 -8.59
N LEU A 584 13.65 -2.15 -9.68
CA LEU A 584 12.20 -1.95 -9.74
C LEU A 584 11.48 -3.31 -9.65
N ARG A 585 10.59 -3.42 -8.66
CA ARG A 585 9.80 -4.63 -8.39
C ARG A 585 8.33 -4.47 -8.77
N ASP A 586 7.81 -3.27 -8.56
CA ASP A 586 6.39 -2.97 -8.78
C ASP A 586 6.27 -1.77 -9.72
N LEU A 587 5.65 -1.95 -10.86
CA LEU A 587 5.30 -0.88 -11.79
C LEU A 587 3.80 -0.81 -11.95
N ARG A 588 3.22 0.35 -11.66
CA ARG A 588 1.84 0.68 -11.97
C ARG A 588 1.80 1.87 -12.93
N LEU A 589 1.15 1.70 -14.07
CA LEU A 589 0.95 2.73 -15.08
C LEU A 589 -0.53 2.88 -15.37
N GLU A 590 -1.10 4.04 -15.07
CA GLU A 590 -2.49 4.38 -15.34
C GLU A 590 -2.54 5.57 -16.30
N GLN A 591 -2.81 5.29 -17.57
CA GLN A 591 -2.86 6.31 -18.63
C GLN A 591 -3.96 5.98 -19.63
N PRO A 592 -4.93 6.87 -19.86
CA PRO A 592 -6.12 6.58 -20.68
C PRO A 592 -5.83 6.12 -22.10
N TYR A 593 -4.77 6.66 -22.72
CA TYR A 593 -4.41 6.41 -24.13
C TYR A 593 -3.07 5.69 -24.30
N PHE A 594 -2.62 4.97 -23.29
CA PHE A 594 -1.35 4.26 -23.35
C PHE A 594 -1.50 2.94 -24.10
N SER A 595 -0.79 2.81 -25.23
CA SER A 595 -0.69 1.52 -25.95
C SER A 595 0.66 0.88 -25.67
N ALA A 596 0.64 -0.31 -25.05
CA ALA A 596 1.82 -1.05 -24.70
C ALA A 596 2.34 -1.81 -25.93
N ASN A 597 3.40 -1.28 -26.52
CA ASN A 597 4.05 -1.82 -27.72
C ASN A 597 5.36 -2.57 -27.43
N ALA A 598 5.96 -3.13 -28.45
CA ALA A 598 7.23 -3.87 -28.35
C ALA A 598 8.37 -3.03 -27.75
N GLN A 599 8.47 -1.75 -28.09
CA GLN A 599 9.53 -0.86 -27.59
C GLN A 599 9.39 -0.62 -26.07
N PHE A 600 8.16 -0.44 -25.59
CA PHE A 600 7.89 -0.31 -24.16
C PHE A 600 8.28 -1.59 -23.39
N PHE A 601 7.85 -2.75 -23.86
CA PHE A 601 8.18 -4.03 -23.20
C PHE A 601 9.68 -4.35 -23.27
N GLN A 602 10.35 -3.96 -24.35
CA GLN A 602 11.80 -4.04 -24.45
C GLN A 602 12.51 -3.14 -23.42
N ALA A 603 12.04 -1.90 -23.24
CA ALA A 603 12.58 -1.04 -22.19
C ALA A 603 12.32 -1.61 -20.79
N LEU A 604 11.13 -2.16 -20.56
CA LEU A 604 10.74 -2.75 -19.28
C LEU A 604 11.55 -4.02 -18.94
N SER A 605 12.03 -4.77 -19.94
CA SER A 605 12.86 -5.95 -19.71
C SER A 605 14.24 -5.65 -19.09
N HIS A 606 14.66 -4.37 -19.06
CA HIS A 606 15.86 -3.96 -18.31
C HIS A 606 15.63 -3.97 -16.79
N CYS A 607 14.36 -3.94 -16.33
CA CYS A 607 14.00 -4.02 -14.91
C CYS A 607 14.06 -5.49 -14.45
N SER A 608 15.26 -6.04 -14.27
CA SER A 608 15.49 -7.47 -13.99
C SER A 608 14.82 -8.00 -12.72
N SER A 609 14.49 -7.11 -11.77
CA SER A 609 13.83 -7.46 -10.50
C SER A 609 12.31 -7.30 -10.55
N LEU A 610 11.71 -7.03 -11.71
CA LEU A 610 10.29 -6.73 -11.82
C LEU A 610 9.44 -7.97 -11.48
N GLN A 611 8.59 -7.80 -10.45
CA GLN A 611 7.69 -8.84 -9.96
C GLN A 611 6.23 -8.54 -10.26
N ARG A 612 5.85 -7.27 -10.29
CA ARG A 612 4.46 -6.85 -10.46
C ARG A 612 4.36 -5.79 -11.54
N LEU A 613 3.48 -6.04 -12.50
CA LEU A 613 3.13 -5.10 -13.55
C LEU A 613 1.62 -4.87 -13.53
N CYS A 614 1.20 -3.63 -13.37
CA CYS A 614 -0.19 -3.21 -13.50
C CYS A 614 -0.30 -2.09 -14.53
N ILE A 615 -1.02 -2.33 -15.62
CA ILE A 615 -1.31 -1.35 -16.67
C ILE A 615 -2.80 -1.10 -16.71
N ILE A 616 -3.21 0.16 -16.60
CA ILE A 616 -4.60 0.60 -16.71
C ILE A 616 -4.67 1.63 -17.84
N SER A 617 -5.26 1.23 -18.95
CA SER A 617 -5.38 2.09 -20.12
C SER A 617 -6.70 1.88 -20.85
N ARG A 618 -7.66 2.78 -20.63
CA ARG A 618 -9.03 2.64 -21.13
C ARG A 618 -9.15 2.60 -22.65
N ASN A 619 -8.36 3.42 -23.33
CA ASN A 619 -8.36 3.56 -24.77
C ASN A 619 -7.05 3.03 -25.39
N GLY A 620 -6.27 2.30 -24.62
CA GLY A 620 -5.01 1.72 -25.07
C GLY A 620 -5.19 0.30 -25.59
N THR A 621 -4.24 -0.10 -26.42
CA THR A 621 -4.17 -1.43 -27.01
C THR A 621 -2.95 -2.20 -26.47
N LEU A 622 -3.02 -3.52 -26.54
CA LEU A 622 -1.93 -4.43 -26.21
C LEU A 622 -1.42 -5.13 -27.47
N GLN A 623 -0.14 -5.11 -27.67
CA GLN A 623 0.50 -5.93 -28.70
C GLN A 623 0.79 -7.32 -28.12
N SER A 624 -0.02 -8.31 -28.44
CA SER A 624 0.03 -9.66 -27.83
C SER A 624 1.39 -10.32 -27.91
N ASP A 625 2.05 -10.27 -29.08
CA ASP A 625 3.38 -10.86 -29.28
C ASP A 625 4.45 -10.18 -28.41
N ALA A 626 4.34 -8.87 -28.22
CA ALA A 626 5.25 -8.12 -27.35
C ALA A 626 5.06 -8.48 -25.87
N VAL A 627 3.82 -8.69 -25.43
CA VAL A 627 3.52 -9.17 -24.07
C VAL A 627 4.09 -10.58 -23.88
N MET A 628 3.88 -11.49 -24.84
CA MET A 628 4.40 -12.86 -24.76
C MET A 628 5.93 -12.87 -24.71
N SER A 629 6.61 -12.09 -25.54
CA SER A 629 8.07 -11.94 -25.52
C SER A 629 8.59 -11.38 -24.20
N PHE A 630 7.93 -10.36 -23.65
CA PHE A 630 8.24 -9.81 -22.33
C PHE A 630 8.09 -10.87 -21.23
N MET A 631 6.97 -11.60 -21.20
CA MET A 631 6.74 -12.65 -20.22
C MET A 631 7.76 -13.79 -20.30
N ALA A 632 8.30 -14.07 -21.49
CA ALA A 632 9.36 -15.05 -21.68
C ALA A 632 10.73 -14.55 -21.15
N SER A 633 11.01 -13.25 -21.29
CA SER A 633 12.30 -12.66 -20.89
C SER A 633 12.35 -12.27 -19.40
N CYS A 634 11.23 -11.91 -18.79
CA CYS A 634 11.15 -11.43 -17.40
C CYS A 634 10.65 -12.53 -16.47
N LEU A 635 11.54 -13.39 -16.00
CA LEU A 635 11.21 -14.58 -15.22
C LEU A 635 10.68 -14.28 -13.80
N GLU A 636 11.04 -13.13 -13.24
CA GLU A 636 10.65 -12.72 -11.88
C GLU A 636 9.20 -12.20 -11.80
N VAL A 637 8.54 -11.95 -12.95
CA VAL A 637 7.16 -11.46 -12.97
C VAL A 637 6.20 -12.52 -12.44
N ILE A 638 5.52 -12.19 -11.34
CA ILE A 638 4.52 -13.03 -10.66
C ILE A 638 3.10 -12.47 -10.79
N MET A 639 2.96 -11.17 -11.01
CA MET A 639 1.68 -10.51 -11.17
C MET A 639 1.70 -9.67 -12.45
N CYS A 640 0.81 -9.98 -13.37
CA CYS A 640 0.65 -9.26 -14.63
C CYS A 640 -0.82 -8.90 -14.82
N HIS A 641 -1.20 -7.68 -14.41
CA HIS A 641 -2.55 -7.18 -14.48
C HIS A 641 -2.65 -6.07 -15.51
N MET A 642 -3.48 -6.26 -16.53
CA MET A 642 -3.66 -5.31 -17.63
C MET A 642 -5.15 -5.05 -17.86
N PHE A 643 -5.55 -3.81 -17.66
CA PHE A 643 -6.92 -3.33 -17.89
C PHE A 643 -6.89 -2.37 -19.07
N THR A 644 -7.50 -2.75 -20.21
CA THR A 644 -7.30 -2.06 -21.49
C THR A 644 -8.57 -1.85 -22.28
N GLY A 645 -8.49 -1.09 -23.37
CA GLY A 645 -9.59 -0.89 -24.32
C GLY A 645 -9.82 -2.04 -25.31
N GLU A 646 -9.10 -3.15 -25.16
CA GLU A 646 -9.25 -4.32 -26.04
C GLU A 646 -10.58 -5.04 -25.84
N SER A 647 -10.97 -5.85 -26.83
CA SER A 647 -12.17 -6.68 -26.73
C SER A 647 -12.01 -7.79 -25.66
N LEU A 648 -13.12 -8.24 -25.08
CA LEU A 648 -13.13 -9.32 -24.11
C LEU A 648 -12.51 -10.61 -24.66
N THR A 649 -12.72 -10.90 -25.95
CA THR A 649 -12.14 -12.07 -26.61
C THR A 649 -10.62 -11.96 -26.73
N ALA A 650 -10.10 -10.80 -27.12
CA ALA A 650 -8.66 -10.56 -27.22
C ALA A 650 -7.99 -10.68 -25.83
N CYS A 651 -8.60 -10.05 -24.80
CA CYS A 651 -8.10 -10.15 -23.43
C CYS A 651 -8.04 -11.60 -22.93
N LYS A 652 -9.12 -12.37 -23.13
CA LYS A 652 -9.18 -13.78 -22.71
C LYS A 652 -8.17 -14.65 -23.45
N ASN A 653 -8.03 -14.46 -24.77
CA ASN A 653 -7.09 -15.23 -25.57
C ASN A 653 -5.65 -14.97 -25.12
N LEU A 654 -5.27 -13.71 -24.92
CA LEU A 654 -3.94 -13.35 -24.45
C LEU A 654 -3.68 -13.91 -23.05
N GLN A 655 -4.61 -13.72 -22.11
CA GLN A 655 -4.49 -14.27 -20.75
C GLN A 655 -4.30 -15.79 -20.78
N GLN A 656 -5.11 -16.52 -21.56
CA GLN A 656 -5.00 -17.97 -21.68
C GLN A 656 -3.68 -18.41 -22.31
N SER A 657 -3.17 -17.67 -23.31
CA SER A 657 -1.88 -17.96 -23.93
C SER A 657 -0.73 -17.82 -22.93
N ILE A 658 -0.71 -16.75 -22.12
CA ILE A 658 0.29 -16.54 -21.07
C ILE A 658 0.23 -17.67 -20.03
N VAL A 659 -0.97 -17.98 -19.54
CA VAL A 659 -1.17 -19.01 -18.52
C VAL A 659 -0.69 -20.38 -19.04
N ARG A 660 -1.08 -20.77 -20.25
CA ARG A 660 -0.65 -22.05 -20.85
C ARG A 660 0.85 -22.14 -21.05
N SER A 661 1.50 -21.04 -21.44
CA SER A 661 2.94 -21.05 -21.75
C SER A 661 3.82 -21.03 -20.50
N PHE A 662 3.39 -20.34 -19.42
CA PHE A 662 4.32 -20.01 -18.33
C PHE A 662 3.89 -20.52 -16.94
N GLN A 663 2.61 -20.86 -16.71
CA GLN A 663 2.14 -21.22 -15.37
C GLN A 663 2.76 -22.54 -14.83
N ALA A 664 3.11 -23.46 -15.70
CA ALA A 664 3.75 -24.73 -15.29
C ALA A 664 5.13 -24.47 -14.65
N GLU A 665 5.90 -23.52 -15.19
CA GLU A 665 7.22 -23.15 -14.69
C GLU A 665 7.16 -22.12 -13.57
N ARG A 666 6.11 -21.28 -13.59
CA ARG A 666 5.87 -20.20 -12.63
C ARG A 666 4.51 -20.38 -11.96
N PRO A 667 4.36 -21.29 -10.98
CA PRO A 667 3.06 -21.59 -10.33
C PRO A 667 2.44 -20.38 -9.62
N ALA A 668 3.27 -19.45 -9.13
CA ALA A 668 2.83 -18.21 -8.49
C ALA A 668 2.36 -17.14 -9.47
N LEU A 669 2.46 -17.35 -10.79
CA LEU A 669 2.08 -16.37 -11.80
C LEU A 669 0.59 -16.14 -11.80
N ASN A 670 0.20 -14.90 -11.47
CA ASN A 670 -1.18 -14.41 -11.52
C ASN A 670 -1.32 -13.44 -12.70
N VAL A 671 -2.16 -13.80 -13.65
CA VAL A 671 -2.41 -12.99 -14.85
C VAL A 671 -3.87 -12.62 -14.93
N VAL A 672 -4.14 -11.31 -15.00
CA VAL A 672 -5.46 -10.75 -15.21
C VAL A 672 -5.39 -9.78 -16.38
N ILE A 673 -6.10 -10.07 -17.46
CA ILE A 673 -6.22 -9.16 -18.59
C ILE A 673 -7.71 -8.95 -18.84
N PHE A 674 -8.15 -7.72 -18.66
CA PHE A 674 -9.58 -7.41 -18.63
C PHE A 674 -9.91 -6.16 -19.45
N PRO A 675 -11.04 -6.14 -20.20
CA PRO A 675 -11.45 -4.96 -20.96
C PRO A 675 -12.03 -3.88 -20.05
N LEU A 676 -11.67 -2.62 -20.33
CA LEU A 676 -12.36 -1.45 -19.79
C LEU A 676 -13.31 -0.91 -20.86
N LEU A 677 -14.57 -1.36 -20.83
CA LEU A 677 -15.53 -1.13 -21.89
C LEU A 677 -16.21 0.25 -21.82
N HIS A 678 -16.19 0.89 -20.65
CA HIS A 678 -16.88 2.14 -20.43
C HIS A 678 -15.90 3.31 -20.25
N GLU A 679 -16.22 4.46 -20.83
CA GLU A 679 -15.43 5.69 -20.65
C GLU A 679 -15.60 6.27 -19.23
N ASP A 680 -16.78 6.10 -18.63
CA ASP A 680 -17.07 6.55 -17.27
C ASP A 680 -16.58 5.52 -16.25
N LEU A 681 -15.69 5.94 -15.37
CA LEU A 681 -15.17 5.12 -14.26
C LEU A 681 -16.25 4.51 -13.38
N THR A 682 -17.36 5.19 -13.22
CA THR A 682 -18.48 4.67 -12.41
C THR A 682 -19.13 3.44 -13.03
N GLU A 683 -19.01 3.27 -14.34
CA GLU A 683 -19.50 2.11 -15.08
C GLU A 683 -18.44 1.03 -15.22
N VAL A 684 -17.18 1.41 -15.37
CA VAL A 684 -16.03 0.48 -15.35
C VAL A 684 -15.99 -0.36 -14.06
N ILE A 685 -16.38 0.22 -12.93
CA ILE A 685 -16.47 -0.50 -11.65
C ILE A 685 -17.43 -1.70 -11.73
N ARG A 686 -18.45 -1.66 -12.61
CA ARG A 686 -19.39 -2.79 -12.79
C ARG A 686 -18.79 -3.93 -13.61
N ASP A 687 -17.82 -3.62 -14.47
CA ASP A 687 -17.24 -4.58 -15.41
C ASP A 687 -16.04 -5.31 -14.80
N VAL A 688 -15.34 -4.68 -13.87
CA VAL A 688 -14.13 -5.23 -13.27
C VAL A 688 -14.47 -6.05 -12.03
N PRO A 689 -13.87 -7.23 -11.86
CA PRO A 689 -14.03 -8.02 -10.65
C PRO A 689 -13.73 -7.20 -9.38
N MET A 690 -14.59 -7.31 -8.37
CA MET A 690 -14.51 -6.47 -7.16
C MET A 690 -13.16 -6.57 -6.45
N MET A 691 -12.49 -7.73 -6.54
CA MET A 691 -11.15 -7.93 -5.97
C MET A 691 -10.07 -7.06 -6.61
N HIS A 692 -10.31 -6.53 -7.82
CA HIS A 692 -9.38 -5.65 -8.54
C HIS A 692 -9.78 -4.18 -8.46
N LEU A 693 -10.84 -3.83 -7.74
CA LEU A 693 -11.29 -2.44 -7.63
C LEU A 693 -10.21 -1.52 -7.06
N ASP A 694 -9.43 -1.98 -6.09
CA ASP A 694 -8.32 -1.20 -5.54
C ASP A 694 -7.19 -0.95 -6.55
N GLU A 695 -7.07 -1.77 -7.59
CA GLU A 695 -6.08 -1.60 -8.65
C GLU A 695 -6.51 -0.58 -9.69
N ILE A 696 -7.82 -0.55 -10.01
CA ILE A 696 -8.39 0.35 -11.01
C ILE A 696 -8.98 1.63 -10.40
N THR A 697 -9.17 1.69 -9.09
CA THR A 697 -9.51 2.94 -8.43
C THR A 697 -8.34 3.88 -8.49
N LEU A 698 -8.65 5.12 -8.84
CA LEU A 698 -7.68 6.17 -8.88
C LEU A 698 -6.91 6.24 -7.58
N PHE A 699 -5.74 6.63 -7.76
CA PHE A 699 -4.64 6.73 -6.86
C PHE A 699 -5.08 6.94 -5.40
N LYS A 700 -4.97 5.89 -4.62
CA LYS A 700 -5.16 5.94 -3.17
C LYS A 700 -3.79 5.97 -2.52
N SER A 701 -3.50 7.03 -1.77
CA SER A 701 -2.27 7.08 -1.00
C SER A 701 -2.22 5.92 0.01
N ARG A 702 -1.05 5.31 0.12
CA ARG A 702 -0.78 4.23 1.08
C ARG A 702 0.09 4.68 2.25
N VAL A 703 0.58 5.92 2.21
CA VAL A 703 1.41 6.48 3.29
C VAL A 703 0.58 6.58 4.56
N ALA A 704 1.06 6.01 5.64
CA ALA A 704 0.43 5.99 6.95
C ALA A 704 -1.03 5.46 6.96
N GLU A 705 -1.40 4.61 6.00
CA GLU A 705 -2.75 4.02 5.93
C GLU A 705 -2.91 2.86 6.92
N GLU A 706 -1.89 2.06 7.08
CA GLU A 706 -1.84 0.98 8.05
C GLU A 706 -0.73 1.23 9.08
N PRO A 707 -1.00 1.00 10.36
CA PRO A 707 0.04 1.17 11.38
C PRO A 707 1.12 0.10 11.17
N PRO A 708 2.39 0.47 11.30
CA PRO A 708 3.48 -0.48 11.17
C PRO A 708 3.41 -1.51 12.29
N ASN A 709 3.65 -2.76 11.95
CA ASN A 709 3.90 -3.84 12.90
C ASN A 709 2.77 -4.26 13.88
N LEU A 710 1.51 -4.21 13.46
CA LEU A 710 0.43 -4.84 14.25
C LEU A 710 0.52 -6.38 14.25
N TRP A 711 1.10 -6.94 13.21
CA TRP A 711 1.27 -8.38 13.02
C TRP A 711 2.70 -8.70 12.56
N TRP A 712 3.22 -9.86 12.96
CA TRP A 712 4.58 -10.32 12.61
C TRP A 712 4.73 -10.85 11.18
#